data_fbbf31245efd1642a517b34b7eebed21
#
_entry.id   fbbf31245efd1642a517b34b7eebed21
#
_cell.length_a   1.000
_cell.length_b   1.000
_cell.length_c   1.000
_cell.angle_alpha   90.00
_cell.angle_beta   90.00
_cell.angle_gamma   90.00
#
_symmetry.space_group_name_H-M   'P 1'
#
loop_
_entity.id
_entity.type
_entity.pdbx_description
1 polymer ?
#
loop_
_entity_poly.entity_id
_entity_poly.type
_entity_poly.pdbx_seq_one_letter_code
_entity_poly.pdbx_strand_id
1 'polypeptide(L)'
;MRINPPAGRYALLVAVGEYDDPSLDQLRAPEQDVDRLAAVLEDPSVGNFTVRTLQDAPDHEVRREIEDLLTDRVNDDLVLLYFSCHGIVDPFHRLYFAAANTVRTRPASTAISRSFVNEQLEACRAAAKVLVLDCCFAGAFAEGFKGAPQGALDGQVGRGYVVISACDSYEYAFESDGLVESAPRGSIFTDVLLEGLATGGADLDGDGRVGVDELFRYVHDGVVRRRPDQKPKWSAYNAEPHIYLATVPPTATPAGDAGEGPGRAVTAATGAVVPRPTNYNRHQAIVARGFRAGADLVRRTFGPLGRRVLVEDASGAYHELADAASVVRLFTAYDTRDAIGASYVRELVEGVRHRVGDGATTTVVLAQAMLDGASAALRAGANPVALCRGIESAALAVLAELGDLAVPVETKEQLKMVSTIASGDEVIGDLLATAMERVGKDGVVIVEESNLFGLELELTRGTRVPAGHVSPYFVTDPEEAEAVLDEPSILIVDQRLSAVPELQPLLDEVGRSGRPLAVFARDVRDAALTALIVGKMRHTLNSVAVRLPWPDEERCTVMADLALLTGAQVVGDADGGLAAATARVLGGARKVITTRRDTTVVDGAGDPDLARRRVQGLRAELDRQAAGRDRELLRERLARLGGGVAVIRVGESTEGQLKKRKRQIDDAVRNAKAAVEWGLVPGGGAALLTVAARIGARLPPGGDEALGYAVVVDALVSPYEELMRNAGRNPLAGPADLYRRGPEVTFDVVAGTYVTALDAGIVDAAATLRQAVTAAAGVVTRYLMIG
;
A
#
# COMPACT_ATOMS: atom_id res chain seq x y z
N MET A 1 15.81 9.02 -26.22
CA MET A 1 16.83 10.04 -25.90
C MET A 1 18.01 9.27 -25.37
N ARG A 2 19.16 9.22 -26.04
CA ARG A 2 20.33 8.49 -25.50
C ARG A 2 20.87 9.31 -24.35
N ILE A 3 20.79 8.76 -23.13
CA ILE A 3 21.41 9.37 -21.95
C ILE A 3 22.89 9.20 -22.11
N ASN A 4 23.66 10.31 -22.21
CA ASN A 4 25.11 10.27 -22.16
C ASN A 4 25.56 9.63 -20.83
N PRO A 5 26.66 8.87 -20.80
CA PRO A 5 27.20 8.36 -19.55
C PRO A 5 27.46 9.53 -18.58
N PRO A 6 27.26 9.34 -17.28
CA PRO A 6 27.47 10.39 -16.26
C PRO A 6 28.89 10.97 -16.34
N ALA A 7 29.04 12.27 -16.06
CA ALA A 7 30.30 12.99 -16.20
C ALA A 7 31.33 12.54 -15.16
N GLY A 8 30.92 12.20 -13.94
CA GLY A 8 31.75 11.67 -12.87
C GLY A 8 31.12 10.45 -12.19
N ARG A 9 31.95 9.50 -11.75
CA ARG A 9 31.55 8.30 -11.04
C ARG A 9 32.30 8.20 -9.73
N TYR A 10 31.59 8.26 -8.62
CA TYR A 10 32.17 8.33 -7.28
C TYR A 10 31.61 7.24 -6.39
N ALA A 11 32.46 6.57 -5.63
CA ALA A 11 32.03 5.55 -4.69
C ALA A 11 32.69 5.75 -3.31
N LEU A 12 31.91 5.54 -2.25
CA LEU A 12 32.38 5.39 -0.88
C LEU A 12 31.98 4.02 -0.36
N LEU A 13 32.98 3.23 0.05
CA LEU A 13 32.81 1.89 0.58
C LEU A 13 33.19 1.89 2.05
N VAL A 14 32.22 1.59 2.92
CA VAL A 14 32.40 1.57 4.38
C VAL A 14 32.36 0.13 4.86
N ALA A 15 33.48 -0.33 5.46
CA ALA A 15 33.63 -1.64 6.10
C ALA A 15 33.87 -1.48 7.59
N VAL A 16 33.13 -2.18 8.43
CA VAL A 16 33.38 -2.22 9.86
C VAL A 16 33.34 -3.67 10.32
N GLY A 17 34.53 -4.20 10.63
CA GLY A 17 34.77 -5.54 11.14
C GLY A 17 35.13 -5.56 12.63
N GLU A 18 35.81 -4.51 13.12
CA GLU A 18 36.27 -4.40 14.50
C GLU A 18 35.41 -3.38 15.28
N TYR A 19 34.90 -3.76 16.43
CA TYR A 19 34.00 -2.93 17.27
C TYR A 19 34.59 -2.79 18.66
N ASP A 20 34.60 -1.57 19.22
CA ASP A 20 35.01 -1.28 20.60
C ASP A 20 34.06 -1.88 21.64
N ASP A 21 32.78 -2.04 21.32
CA ASP A 21 31.78 -2.63 22.21
C ASP A 21 31.83 -4.17 22.15
N PRO A 22 32.17 -4.86 23.22
CA PRO A 22 32.28 -6.32 23.25
C PRO A 22 30.93 -7.04 23.10
N SER A 23 29.81 -6.31 23.10
CA SER A 23 28.48 -6.86 22.82
C SER A 23 28.13 -6.91 21.31
N LEU A 24 28.99 -6.38 20.47
CA LEU A 24 28.95 -6.52 19.01
C LEU A 24 29.99 -7.55 18.58
N ASP A 25 29.56 -8.56 17.82
CA ASP A 25 30.44 -9.58 17.31
C ASP A 25 31.39 -8.99 16.24
N GLN A 26 32.68 -9.42 16.27
CA GLN A 26 33.64 -9.01 15.25
C GLN A 26 33.31 -9.70 13.91
N LEU A 27 33.27 -8.92 12.81
CA LEU A 27 33.01 -9.42 11.46
C LEU A 27 34.31 -9.62 10.70
N ARG A 28 34.46 -10.74 9.95
CA ARG A 28 35.69 -11.08 9.21
C ARG A 28 35.64 -10.72 7.73
N ALA A 29 34.43 -10.62 7.16
CA ALA A 29 34.21 -10.41 5.73
C ALA A 29 34.35 -8.94 5.28
N PRO A 30 33.96 -7.90 6.05
CA PRO A 30 33.81 -6.54 5.53
C PRO A 30 35.06 -5.95 4.88
N GLU A 31 36.22 -6.14 5.47
CA GLU A 31 37.49 -5.60 4.98
C GLU A 31 37.85 -6.18 3.60
N GLN A 32 37.80 -7.51 3.45
CA GLN A 32 38.11 -8.19 2.19
C GLN A 32 37.06 -7.87 1.09
N ASP A 33 35.82 -7.77 1.46
CA ASP A 33 34.70 -7.46 0.53
C ASP A 33 34.87 -6.06 -0.06
N VAL A 34 35.25 -5.09 0.77
CA VAL A 34 35.47 -3.71 0.33
C VAL A 34 36.68 -3.60 -0.57
N ASP A 35 37.80 -4.27 -0.26
CA ASP A 35 39.02 -4.26 -1.09
C ASP A 35 38.74 -4.84 -2.48
N ARG A 36 38.03 -5.97 -2.54
CA ARG A 36 37.67 -6.62 -3.80
C ARG A 36 36.68 -5.78 -4.61
N LEU A 37 35.70 -5.14 -3.93
CA LEU A 37 34.72 -4.28 -4.59
C LEU A 37 35.38 -3.01 -5.12
N ALA A 38 36.30 -2.42 -4.36
CA ALA A 38 37.07 -1.26 -4.81
C ALA A 38 37.85 -1.57 -6.09
N ALA A 39 38.55 -2.70 -6.16
CA ALA A 39 39.30 -3.09 -7.33
C ALA A 39 38.45 -3.25 -8.60
N VAL A 40 37.22 -3.78 -8.47
CA VAL A 40 36.30 -3.92 -9.61
C VAL A 40 35.70 -2.57 -10.03
N LEU A 41 35.35 -1.73 -9.06
CA LEU A 41 34.77 -0.41 -9.35
C LEU A 41 35.79 0.57 -9.92
N GLU A 42 37.08 0.49 -9.52
CA GLU A 42 38.16 1.33 -10.03
C GLU A 42 38.63 0.93 -11.42
N ASP A 43 38.38 -0.33 -11.84
CA ASP A 43 38.82 -0.82 -13.15
C ASP A 43 38.20 0.02 -14.27
N PRO A 44 39.00 0.71 -15.11
CA PRO A 44 38.47 1.58 -16.19
C PRO A 44 37.69 0.80 -17.25
N SER A 45 37.87 -0.49 -17.36
CA SER A 45 37.16 -1.35 -18.31
C SER A 45 35.83 -1.86 -17.75
N VAL A 46 35.58 -1.75 -16.43
CA VAL A 46 34.38 -2.24 -15.75
C VAL A 46 33.60 -1.07 -15.12
N GLY A 47 34.06 -0.59 -13.98
CA GLY A 47 33.34 0.43 -13.17
C GLY A 47 33.72 1.86 -13.51
N ASN A 48 35.02 2.14 -13.64
CA ASN A 48 35.59 3.47 -13.84
C ASN A 48 35.15 4.51 -12.78
N PHE A 49 35.11 4.08 -11.51
CA PHE A 49 34.75 4.95 -10.37
C PHE A 49 36.02 5.54 -9.74
N THR A 50 35.90 6.73 -9.17
CA THR A 50 36.78 7.24 -8.14
C THR A 50 36.32 6.68 -6.81
N VAL A 51 37.02 5.71 -6.25
CA VAL A 51 36.63 4.99 -5.03
C VAL A 51 37.38 5.54 -3.81
N ARG A 52 36.63 5.66 -2.71
CA ARG A 52 37.21 5.85 -1.36
C ARG A 52 36.77 4.68 -0.49
N THR A 53 37.64 4.18 0.32
CA THR A 53 37.39 3.10 1.29
C THR A 53 37.59 3.61 2.72
N LEU A 54 36.69 3.23 3.62
CA LEU A 54 36.81 3.43 5.06
C LEU A 54 36.73 2.08 5.73
N GLN A 55 37.78 1.72 6.49
CA GLN A 55 37.81 0.50 7.26
C GLN A 55 37.94 0.83 8.75
N ASP A 56 37.05 0.21 9.57
CA ASP A 56 37.00 0.36 11.04
C ASP A 56 37.04 1.82 11.55
N ALA A 57 36.37 2.69 10.81
CA ALA A 57 36.30 4.11 11.12
C ALA A 57 35.21 4.42 12.19
N PRO A 58 35.45 5.43 13.05
CA PRO A 58 34.43 5.90 13.99
C PRO A 58 33.30 6.67 13.30
N ASP A 59 32.13 6.76 13.93
CA ASP A 59 30.90 7.31 13.36
C ASP A 59 31.05 8.72 12.81
N HIS A 60 31.81 9.60 13.48
CA HIS A 60 32.00 10.98 13.05
C HIS A 60 32.86 11.08 11.77
N GLU A 61 33.78 10.15 11.55
CA GLU A 61 34.55 10.07 10.34
C GLU A 61 33.73 9.56 9.16
N VAL A 62 32.96 8.49 9.39
CA VAL A 62 32.04 7.95 8.39
C VAL A 62 31.04 9.01 7.95
N ARG A 63 30.48 9.79 8.89
CA ARG A 63 29.55 10.89 8.57
C ARG A 63 30.20 11.95 7.69
N ARG A 64 31.39 12.39 8.03
CA ARG A 64 32.14 13.40 7.26
C ARG A 64 32.39 12.89 5.84
N GLU A 65 32.84 11.66 5.65
CA GLU A 65 33.13 11.11 4.32
C GLU A 65 31.86 10.92 3.49
N ILE A 66 30.69 10.64 4.11
CA ILE A 66 29.39 10.61 3.42
C ILE A 66 29.00 12.03 2.95
N GLU A 67 29.18 13.04 3.80
CA GLU A 67 28.95 14.44 3.41
C GLU A 67 29.89 14.87 2.27
N ASP A 68 31.18 14.54 2.34
CA ASP A 68 32.17 14.83 1.30
C ASP A 68 31.85 14.11 -0.02
N LEU A 69 31.39 12.84 0.06
CA LEU A 69 30.96 12.09 -1.13
C LEU A 69 29.79 12.79 -1.84
N LEU A 70 28.81 13.30 -1.10
CA LEU A 70 27.53 13.77 -1.63
C LEU A 70 27.48 15.29 -1.90
N THR A 71 28.44 16.06 -1.34
CA THR A 71 28.58 17.51 -1.56
C THR A 71 29.16 17.78 -2.95
N ASP A 72 28.77 18.91 -3.54
CA ASP A 72 29.26 19.44 -4.82
C ASP A 72 29.08 18.52 -6.05
N ARG A 73 28.15 17.58 -6.00
CA ARG A 73 27.80 16.74 -7.15
C ARG A 73 26.92 17.49 -8.14
N VAL A 74 27.13 17.20 -9.43
CA VAL A 74 26.33 17.74 -10.53
C VAL A 74 25.33 16.72 -11.07
N ASN A 75 24.34 17.20 -11.84
CA ASN A 75 23.24 16.35 -12.32
C ASN A 75 23.67 15.13 -13.14
N ASP A 76 24.86 15.16 -13.76
CA ASP A 76 25.32 14.05 -14.61
C ASP A 76 26.22 13.05 -13.84
N ASP A 77 26.46 13.27 -12.55
CA ASP A 77 27.26 12.38 -11.73
C ASP A 77 26.48 11.11 -11.30
N LEU A 78 27.24 10.01 -11.16
CA LEU A 78 26.79 8.77 -10.53
C LEU A 78 27.49 8.59 -9.18
N VAL A 79 26.74 8.36 -8.12
CA VAL A 79 27.24 8.14 -6.77
C VAL A 79 26.84 6.77 -6.26
N LEU A 80 27.79 6.01 -5.72
CA LEU A 80 27.58 4.74 -5.06
C LEU A 80 28.05 4.82 -3.60
N LEU A 81 27.17 4.44 -2.66
CA LEU A 81 27.48 4.31 -1.24
C LEU A 81 27.26 2.85 -0.83
N TYR A 82 28.27 2.19 -0.29
CA TYR A 82 28.23 0.79 0.15
C TYR A 82 28.55 0.70 1.65
N PHE A 83 27.76 -0.12 2.37
CA PHE A 83 28.00 -0.46 3.77
C PHE A 83 28.12 -1.97 3.96
N SER A 84 29.19 -2.41 4.64
CA SER A 84 29.34 -3.75 5.19
C SER A 84 29.65 -3.63 6.68
N CYS A 85 28.64 -3.82 7.54
CA CYS A 85 28.70 -3.61 8.99
C CYS A 85 27.50 -4.24 9.70
N HIS A 86 27.46 -4.18 11.05
CA HIS A 86 26.24 -4.50 11.78
C HIS A 86 25.12 -3.47 11.53
N GLY A 87 23.93 -3.96 11.21
CA GLY A 87 22.69 -3.20 11.32
C GLY A 87 22.09 -3.32 12.72
N ILE A 88 21.79 -2.19 13.37
CA ILE A 88 21.19 -2.15 14.70
C ILE A 88 19.82 -1.50 14.60
N VAL A 89 18.81 -2.18 15.11
CA VAL A 89 17.46 -1.62 15.22
C VAL A 89 17.19 -1.31 16.68
N ASP A 90 16.87 -0.06 16.98
CA ASP A 90 16.54 0.36 18.33
C ASP A 90 15.10 -0.07 18.71
N PRO A 91 14.70 0.07 20.00
CA PRO A 91 13.34 -0.25 20.45
C PRO A 91 12.22 0.54 19.73
N PHE A 92 12.58 1.59 19.00
CA PHE A 92 11.66 2.39 18.19
C PHE A 92 11.67 1.99 16.69
N HIS A 93 12.26 0.83 16.36
CA HIS A 93 12.42 0.31 15.00
C HIS A 93 13.18 1.26 14.05
N ARG A 94 14.10 2.06 14.59
CA ARG A 94 14.98 2.89 13.79
C ARG A 94 16.26 2.14 13.49
N LEU A 95 16.62 2.10 12.21
CA LEU A 95 17.84 1.44 11.73
C LEU A 95 19.05 2.36 11.88
N TYR A 96 20.13 1.79 12.35
CA TYR A 96 21.45 2.39 12.46
C TYR A 96 22.51 1.47 11.87
N PHE A 97 23.52 2.03 11.23
CA PHE A 97 24.71 1.34 10.73
C PHE A 97 25.82 1.50 11.77
N ALA A 98 26.36 0.40 12.25
CA ALA A 98 27.39 0.42 13.28
C ALA A 98 28.73 0.91 12.71
N ALA A 99 29.41 1.79 13.44
CA ALA A 99 30.79 2.21 13.25
C ALA A 99 31.68 1.54 14.31
N ALA A 100 33.00 1.64 14.21
CA ALA A 100 33.91 0.99 15.15
C ALA A 100 33.69 1.37 16.62
N ASN A 101 33.33 2.63 16.88
CA ASN A 101 33.06 3.17 18.21
C ASN A 101 31.60 3.04 18.65
N THR A 102 30.78 2.26 17.93
CA THR A 102 29.36 2.12 18.24
C THR A 102 29.14 1.38 19.56
N VAL A 103 28.33 1.97 20.44
CA VAL A 103 27.83 1.34 21.66
C VAL A 103 26.42 0.79 21.40
N ARG A 104 26.25 -0.52 21.45
CA ARG A 104 24.99 -1.22 21.10
C ARG A 104 23.77 -0.72 21.84
N THR A 105 23.93 -0.31 23.09
CA THR A 105 22.83 0.25 23.92
C THR A 105 22.56 1.72 23.65
N ARG A 106 23.40 2.42 22.85
CA ARG A 106 23.30 3.85 22.54
C ARG A 106 23.50 4.15 21.05
N PRO A 107 22.84 3.44 20.12
CA PRO A 107 23.10 3.58 18.69
C PRO A 107 22.78 4.99 18.17
N ALA A 108 21.82 5.68 18.77
CA ALA A 108 21.43 7.03 18.34
C ALA A 108 22.56 8.08 18.47
N SER A 109 23.52 7.89 19.34
CA SER A 109 24.66 8.82 19.56
C SER A 109 26.01 8.30 19.10
N THR A 110 26.09 7.02 18.71
CA THR A 110 27.38 6.35 18.42
C THR A 110 27.39 5.55 17.12
N ALA A 111 26.29 5.59 16.37
CA ALA A 111 26.16 4.91 15.08
C ALA A 111 25.62 5.86 14.02
N ILE A 112 25.69 5.47 12.77
CA ILE A 112 25.16 6.26 11.63
C ILE A 112 23.66 5.96 11.51
N SER A 113 22.80 6.95 11.73
CA SER A 113 21.36 6.77 11.58
C SER A 113 20.95 6.72 10.11
N ARG A 114 19.98 5.86 9.80
CA ARG A 114 19.31 5.83 8.50
C ARG A 114 18.80 7.19 8.06
N SER A 115 18.23 7.99 8.96
CA SER A 115 17.72 9.32 8.66
C SER A 115 18.82 10.26 8.14
N PHE A 116 20.02 10.21 8.74
CA PHE A 116 21.16 10.99 8.27
C PHE A 116 21.56 10.61 6.85
N VAL A 117 21.74 9.30 6.56
CA VAL A 117 22.11 8.84 5.20
C VAL A 117 21.05 9.28 4.18
N ASN A 118 19.79 9.17 4.54
CA ASN A 118 18.69 9.53 3.70
C ASN A 118 18.65 11.04 3.39
N GLU A 119 18.78 11.89 4.42
CA GLU A 119 18.83 13.34 4.27
C GLU A 119 19.96 13.79 3.33
N GLN A 120 21.14 13.15 3.45
CA GLN A 120 22.29 13.43 2.58
C GLN A 120 22.04 13.01 1.13
N LEU A 121 21.45 11.82 0.91
CA LEU A 121 21.10 11.33 -0.43
C LEU A 121 20.02 12.20 -1.10
N GLU A 122 19.03 12.69 -0.34
CA GLU A 122 18.00 13.61 -0.85
C GLU A 122 18.55 14.97 -1.20
N ALA A 123 19.48 15.50 -0.42
CA ALA A 123 20.12 16.81 -0.67
C ALA A 123 21.09 16.77 -1.86
N CYS A 124 21.64 15.61 -2.21
CA CYS A 124 22.61 15.45 -3.29
C CYS A 124 22.02 15.68 -4.68
N ARG A 125 22.68 16.47 -5.52
CA ARG A 125 22.23 16.84 -6.88
C ARG A 125 22.54 15.81 -7.97
N ALA A 126 23.31 14.76 -7.68
CA ALA A 126 23.62 13.71 -8.65
C ALA A 126 22.35 13.09 -9.22
N ALA A 127 22.29 12.85 -10.53
CA ALA A 127 21.14 12.23 -11.20
C ALA A 127 20.97 10.75 -10.81
N ALA A 128 22.06 10.04 -10.62
CA ALA A 128 22.07 8.63 -10.29
C ALA A 128 22.76 8.39 -8.94
N LYS A 129 22.01 7.82 -8.00
CA LYS A 129 22.51 7.50 -6.67
C LYS A 129 22.14 6.06 -6.31
N VAL A 130 23.11 5.27 -5.88
CA VAL A 130 22.93 3.87 -5.52
C VAL A 130 23.46 3.62 -4.11
N LEU A 131 22.61 3.08 -3.25
CA LEU A 131 22.98 2.65 -1.90
C LEU A 131 22.93 1.13 -1.84
N VAL A 132 24.05 0.51 -1.47
CA VAL A 132 24.18 -0.94 -1.31
C VAL A 132 24.44 -1.25 0.17
N LEU A 133 23.61 -2.11 0.76
CA LEU A 133 23.61 -2.41 2.19
C LEU A 133 23.85 -3.90 2.41
N ASP A 134 25.05 -4.26 2.81
CA ASP A 134 25.42 -5.61 3.25
C ASP A 134 25.46 -5.66 4.79
N CYS A 135 24.28 -5.59 5.40
CA CYS A 135 24.15 -5.63 6.85
C CYS A 135 22.80 -6.25 7.26
N CYS A 136 22.70 -6.72 8.50
CA CYS A 136 21.45 -7.23 9.07
C CYS A 136 20.38 -6.13 9.11
N PHE A 137 19.11 -6.51 8.95
CA PHE A 137 17.98 -5.58 8.96
C PHE A 137 18.03 -4.50 7.86
N ALA A 138 18.87 -4.64 6.86
CA ALA A 138 19.04 -3.66 5.78
C ALA A 138 17.74 -3.37 5.00
N GLY A 139 16.85 -4.34 4.88
CA GLY A 139 15.51 -4.17 4.31
C GLY A 139 14.64 -3.13 5.04
N ALA A 140 14.88 -2.89 6.34
CA ALA A 140 14.21 -1.85 7.12
C ALA A 140 14.55 -0.42 6.64
N PHE A 141 15.61 -0.24 5.84
CA PHE A 141 15.90 1.05 5.21
C PHE A 141 14.76 1.50 4.29
N ALA A 142 14.08 0.57 3.62
CA ALA A 142 13.00 0.84 2.70
C ALA A 142 11.63 1.11 3.36
N GLU A 143 11.36 0.57 4.56
CA GLU A 143 10.03 0.60 5.19
C GLU A 143 9.57 1.98 5.69
N GLY A 144 10.47 2.93 5.94
CA GLY A 144 10.13 4.25 6.46
C GLY A 144 9.54 5.24 5.44
N PHE A 145 9.43 4.88 4.17
CA PHE A 145 9.03 5.77 3.06
C PHE A 145 7.61 5.59 2.54
N LYS A 146 6.76 4.83 3.20
CA LYS A 146 5.34 4.73 2.83
C LYS A 146 4.59 5.99 3.26
N GLY A 147 4.83 7.13 2.60
CA GLY A 147 4.03 8.32 2.85
C GLY A 147 4.64 9.69 2.57
N ALA A 148 5.43 9.87 1.52
CA ALA A 148 5.67 11.20 1.00
C ALA A 148 4.55 11.57 0.00
N PRO A 149 3.88 12.75 0.10
CA PRO A 149 2.86 13.14 -0.85
C PRO A 149 3.51 13.47 -2.20
N GLN A 150 3.01 12.86 -3.27
CA GLN A 150 3.19 13.38 -4.62
C GLN A 150 2.47 14.73 -4.67
N GLY A 151 3.23 15.80 -4.80
CA GLY A 151 2.72 17.11 -5.16
C GLY A 151 3.20 18.21 -4.24
N ALA A 152 4.27 18.82 -4.61
CA ALA A 152 4.65 20.21 -4.57
C ALA A 152 6.15 20.34 -4.31
N LEU A 153 6.88 20.62 -5.38
CA LEU A 153 7.85 21.71 -5.47
C LEU A 153 8.48 21.62 -6.87
N ASP A 154 7.96 22.41 -7.77
CA ASP A 154 8.67 22.84 -8.98
C ASP A 154 9.96 23.56 -8.56
N GLY A 155 11.10 23.06 -9.00
CA GLY A 155 12.38 23.74 -8.92
C GLY A 155 13.38 23.11 -7.96
N GLN A 156 14.31 22.27 -8.51
CA GLN A 156 15.62 21.94 -7.94
C GLN A 156 15.65 21.05 -6.69
N VAL A 157 15.11 19.85 -6.77
CA VAL A 157 15.47 18.75 -5.85
C VAL A 157 16.12 17.66 -6.67
N GLY A 158 17.25 17.11 -6.20
CA GLY A 158 17.99 16.03 -6.86
C GLY A 158 17.08 14.84 -7.15
N ARG A 159 17.26 14.22 -8.33
CA ARG A 159 16.51 13.03 -8.74
C ARG A 159 16.77 11.89 -7.76
N GLY A 160 15.85 10.93 -7.62
CA GLY A 160 15.85 9.91 -6.60
C GLY A 160 17.07 8.97 -6.52
N TYR A 161 16.96 7.92 -5.70
CA TYR A 161 18.05 6.97 -5.50
C TYR A 161 17.52 5.52 -5.44
N VAL A 162 18.42 4.55 -5.65
CA VAL A 162 18.14 3.12 -5.57
C VAL A 162 18.83 2.51 -4.36
N VAL A 163 18.16 1.60 -3.66
CA VAL A 163 18.71 0.83 -2.53
C VAL A 163 18.69 -0.66 -2.87
N ILE A 164 19.85 -1.30 -2.75
CA ILE A 164 19.99 -2.76 -2.80
C ILE A 164 20.42 -3.22 -1.41
N SER A 165 19.68 -4.13 -0.78
CA SER A 165 20.01 -4.67 0.54
C SER A 165 20.21 -6.19 0.51
N ALA A 166 21.15 -6.67 1.33
CA ALA A 166 21.50 -8.08 1.42
C ALA A 166 20.42 -8.97 2.02
N CYS A 167 19.49 -8.40 2.82
CA CYS A 167 18.43 -9.13 3.50
C CYS A 167 17.17 -8.29 3.71
N ASP A 168 16.06 -8.94 4.08
CA ASP A 168 14.80 -8.30 4.46
C ASP A 168 14.88 -7.63 5.85
N SER A 169 13.84 -6.86 6.23
CA SER A 169 13.71 -6.10 7.49
C SER A 169 13.84 -6.95 8.76
N TYR A 170 13.59 -8.26 8.65
CA TYR A 170 13.58 -9.21 9.77
C TYR A 170 14.58 -10.35 9.62
N GLU A 171 15.42 -10.34 8.60
CA GLU A 171 16.41 -11.40 8.31
C GLU A 171 17.84 -10.95 8.64
N TYR A 172 18.69 -11.92 8.97
CA TYR A 172 20.13 -11.70 9.21
C TYR A 172 20.89 -11.88 7.89
N ALA A 173 21.86 -10.99 7.64
CA ALA A 173 22.88 -11.25 6.63
C ALA A 173 23.90 -12.26 7.22
N PHE A 174 24.23 -13.28 6.44
CA PHE A 174 25.10 -14.36 6.92
C PHE A 174 26.49 -14.26 6.31
N GLU A 175 27.52 -14.36 7.15
CA GLU A 175 28.84 -14.77 6.70
C GLU A 175 28.86 -16.28 6.39
N SER A 176 29.74 -16.73 5.48
CA SER A 176 29.81 -18.15 5.12
C SER A 176 30.23 -19.01 6.31
N ASP A 177 29.32 -19.82 6.86
CA ASP A 177 29.65 -20.84 7.88
C ASP A 177 30.58 -21.93 7.27
N GLY A 178 31.86 -21.76 7.42
CA GLY A 178 32.86 -22.77 7.09
C GLY A 178 33.55 -23.31 8.33
N LEU A 179 32.99 -24.35 8.96
CA LEU A 179 33.75 -25.24 9.84
C LEU A 179 34.78 -26.06 9.02
N VAL A 180 35.72 -25.43 8.35
CA VAL A 180 37.00 -26.04 7.91
C VAL A 180 38.01 -24.93 7.73
N GLU A 181 39.18 -25.06 8.33
CA GLU A 181 40.38 -24.22 8.17
C GLU A 181 40.79 -24.08 6.70
N SER A 182 40.21 -23.09 6.00
CA SER A 182 40.75 -22.61 4.73
C SER A 182 40.19 -21.23 4.47
N ALA A 183 41.04 -20.22 4.39
CA ALA A 183 40.84 -18.80 4.04
C ALA A 183 39.47 -18.18 4.25
N PRO A 184 39.33 -17.03 4.93
CA PRO A 184 38.07 -16.35 5.16
C PRO A 184 37.41 -16.09 3.81
N ARG A 185 36.15 -16.56 3.64
CA ARG A 185 35.33 -16.26 2.47
C ARG A 185 34.52 -15.01 2.81
N GLY A 186 34.38 -14.10 1.83
CA GLY A 186 33.57 -12.89 1.93
C GLY A 186 32.09 -13.15 2.16
N SER A 187 31.31 -12.08 2.33
CA SER A 187 29.85 -12.14 2.37
C SER A 187 29.29 -12.79 1.10
N ILE A 188 28.32 -13.70 1.24
CA ILE A 188 27.67 -14.36 0.08
C ILE A 188 27.04 -13.31 -0.85
N PHE A 189 26.46 -12.25 -0.30
CA PHE A 189 25.86 -11.18 -1.06
C PHE A 189 26.92 -10.43 -1.89
N THR A 190 28.00 -9.99 -1.25
CA THR A 190 29.08 -9.26 -1.92
C THR A 190 29.85 -10.15 -2.89
N ASP A 191 30.03 -11.45 -2.59
CA ASP A 191 30.65 -12.40 -3.54
C ASP A 191 29.83 -12.50 -4.86
N VAL A 192 28.51 -12.59 -4.79
CA VAL A 192 27.66 -12.66 -5.99
C VAL A 192 27.61 -11.31 -6.72
N LEU A 193 27.62 -10.21 -5.99
CA LEU A 193 27.67 -8.86 -6.56
C LEU A 193 28.97 -8.64 -7.34
N LEU A 194 30.09 -9.04 -6.78
CA LEU A 194 31.40 -8.99 -7.42
C LEU A 194 31.49 -9.89 -8.66
N GLU A 195 30.97 -11.12 -8.57
CA GLU A 195 30.92 -12.05 -9.70
C GLU A 195 30.13 -11.44 -10.87
N GLY A 196 28.95 -10.86 -10.60
CA GLY A 196 28.11 -10.21 -11.62
C GLY A 196 28.78 -9.02 -12.32
N LEU A 197 29.47 -8.18 -11.56
CA LEU A 197 30.18 -7.02 -12.10
C LEU A 197 31.49 -7.40 -12.84
N ALA A 198 32.33 -8.22 -12.22
CA ALA A 198 33.65 -8.55 -12.76
C ALA A 198 33.59 -9.44 -14.01
N THR A 199 32.64 -10.36 -14.08
CA THR A 199 32.49 -11.27 -15.22
C THR A 199 31.60 -10.73 -16.33
N GLY A 200 30.88 -9.65 -16.06
CA GLY A 200 29.79 -9.20 -16.94
C GLY A 200 28.55 -10.11 -16.91
N GLY A 201 28.51 -11.11 -16.01
CA GLY A 201 27.39 -12.04 -15.91
C GLY A 201 26.07 -11.38 -15.48
N ALA A 202 26.12 -10.16 -14.98
CA ALA A 202 24.96 -9.36 -14.65
C ALA A 202 24.41 -8.51 -15.82
N ASP A 203 25.05 -8.50 -16.98
CA ASP A 203 24.52 -7.99 -18.24
C ASP A 203 23.50 -9.01 -18.79
N LEU A 204 22.26 -8.87 -18.40
CA LEU A 204 21.20 -9.84 -18.66
C LEU A 204 20.52 -9.65 -20.02
N ASP A 205 20.59 -8.45 -20.59
CA ASP A 205 20.02 -8.13 -21.90
C ASP A 205 21.06 -8.13 -23.04
N GLY A 206 22.35 -8.23 -22.69
CA GLY A 206 23.45 -8.35 -23.65
C GLY A 206 23.80 -7.03 -24.33
N ASP A 207 23.48 -5.87 -23.73
CA ASP A 207 23.76 -4.55 -24.31
C ASP A 207 25.21 -4.07 -24.08
N GLY A 208 26.02 -4.86 -23.36
CA GLY A 208 27.42 -4.58 -23.02
C GLY A 208 27.56 -3.68 -21.81
N ARG A 209 26.51 -3.51 -21.01
CA ARG A 209 26.50 -2.73 -19.77
C ARG A 209 25.78 -3.49 -18.67
N VAL A 210 26.06 -3.16 -17.44
CA VAL A 210 25.38 -3.72 -16.27
C VAL A 210 24.52 -2.64 -15.64
N GLY A 211 23.22 -2.73 -15.82
CA GLY A 211 22.21 -1.91 -15.15
C GLY A 211 22.08 -2.26 -13.67
N VAL A 212 21.67 -1.30 -12.84
CA VAL A 212 21.46 -1.54 -11.40
C VAL A 212 20.34 -2.56 -11.18
N ASP A 213 19.30 -2.55 -12.00
CA ASP A 213 18.20 -3.52 -11.96
C ASP A 213 18.63 -4.93 -12.40
N GLU A 214 19.48 -5.03 -13.40
CA GLU A 214 20.07 -6.31 -13.85
C GLU A 214 21.02 -6.87 -12.80
N LEU A 215 21.89 -6.03 -12.25
CA LEU A 215 22.78 -6.41 -11.15
C LEU A 215 21.98 -6.94 -9.96
N PHE A 216 20.89 -6.26 -9.59
CA PHE A 216 20.03 -6.73 -8.51
C PHE A 216 19.43 -8.11 -8.80
N ARG A 217 18.91 -8.34 -10.02
CA ARG A 217 18.36 -9.65 -10.40
C ARG A 217 19.42 -10.74 -10.32
N TYR A 218 20.61 -10.48 -10.86
CA TYR A 218 21.73 -11.41 -10.80
C TYR A 218 22.12 -11.74 -9.36
N VAL A 219 22.23 -10.70 -8.50
CA VAL A 219 22.58 -10.84 -7.08
C VAL A 219 21.49 -11.60 -6.32
N HIS A 220 20.24 -11.23 -6.49
CA HIS A 220 19.12 -11.90 -5.84
C HIS A 220 19.10 -13.40 -6.16
N ASP A 221 19.17 -13.77 -7.43
CA ASP A 221 19.13 -15.18 -7.85
C ASP A 221 20.38 -15.95 -7.43
N GLY A 222 21.55 -15.30 -7.46
CA GLY A 222 22.80 -15.88 -7.04
C GLY A 222 22.86 -16.13 -5.53
N VAL A 223 22.39 -15.20 -4.71
CA VAL A 223 22.31 -15.31 -3.25
C VAL A 223 21.30 -16.38 -2.85
N VAL A 224 20.06 -16.31 -3.35
CA VAL A 224 19.01 -17.28 -3.02
C VAL A 224 19.39 -18.72 -3.44
N ARG A 225 20.12 -18.90 -4.54
CA ARG A 225 20.65 -20.22 -4.93
C ARG A 225 21.68 -20.77 -3.94
N ARG A 226 22.55 -19.90 -3.38
CA ARG A 226 23.59 -20.28 -2.42
C ARG A 226 23.05 -20.39 -1.01
N ARG A 227 22.07 -19.52 -0.66
CA ARG A 227 21.43 -19.42 0.65
C ARG A 227 19.95 -19.06 0.53
N PRO A 228 19.04 -20.04 0.52
CA PRO A 228 17.60 -19.80 0.34
C PRO A 228 16.94 -18.93 1.42
N ASP A 229 17.58 -18.86 2.59
CA ASP A 229 17.09 -18.07 3.74
C ASP A 229 17.50 -16.60 3.68
N GLN A 230 18.42 -16.21 2.78
CA GLN A 230 18.84 -14.82 2.58
C GLN A 230 18.22 -14.27 1.30
N LYS A 231 17.38 -13.22 1.44
CA LYS A 231 16.64 -12.64 0.33
C LYS A 231 16.99 -11.16 0.14
N PRO A 232 17.88 -10.84 -0.81
CA PRO A 232 18.18 -9.46 -1.15
C PRO A 232 16.92 -8.69 -1.56
N LYS A 233 16.86 -7.40 -1.21
CA LYS A 233 15.75 -6.51 -1.57
C LYS A 233 16.18 -5.32 -2.40
N TRP A 234 15.23 -4.86 -3.21
CA TRP A 234 15.34 -3.68 -4.05
C TRP A 234 14.29 -2.64 -3.67
N SER A 235 14.71 -1.38 -3.64
CA SER A 235 13.81 -0.25 -3.48
C SER A 235 14.29 0.93 -4.30
N ALA A 236 13.42 1.55 -5.09
CA ALA A 236 13.72 2.72 -5.90
C ALA A 236 12.86 3.91 -5.44
N TYR A 237 13.47 5.07 -5.25
CA TYR A 237 12.84 6.31 -4.80
C TYR A 237 13.03 7.37 -5.86
N ASN A 238 12.01 7.64 -6.68
CA ASN A 238 12.07 8.63 -7.78
C ASN A 238 13.32 8.51 -8.68
N ALA A 239 13.93 7.33 -8.76
CA ALA A 239 15.14 7.09 -9.52
C ALA A 239 14.84 7.04 -11.03
N GLU A 240 15.81 7.43 -11.84
CA GLU A 240 15.72 7.24 -13.29
C GLU A 240 15.73 5.74 -13.65
N PRO A 241 15.00 5.33 -14.70
CA PRO A 241 14.81 3.92 -15.00
C PRO A 241 16.07 3.17 -15.49
N HIS A 242 17.17 3.85 -15.78
CA HIS A 242 18.38 3.24 -16.33
C HIS A 242 19.65 3.83 -15.69
N ILE A 243 20.11 3.22 -14.60
CA ILE A 243 21.40 3.53 -13.97
C ILE A 243 22.36 2.39 -14.30
N TYR A 244 23.46 2.68 -14.99
CA TYR A 244 24.48 1.69 -15.36
C TYR A 244 25.70 1.76 -14.45
N LEU A 245 26.05 0.65 -13.78
CA LEU A 245 27.16 0.56 -12.83
C LEU A 245 28.47 0.07 -13.46
N ALA A 246 28.39 -0.74 -14.51
CA ALA A 246 29.59 -1.29 -15.15
C ALA A 246 29.40 -1.45 -16.66
N THR A 247 30.51 -1.62 -17.36
CA THR A 247 30.57 -2.06 -18.75
C THR A 247 31.15 -3.47 -18.80
N VAL A 248 30.68 -4.29 -19.73
CA VAL A 248 31.22 -5.65 -19.91
C VAL A 248 32.50 -5.56 -20.73
N PRO A 249 33.66 -6.01 -20.26
CA PRO A 249 34.87 -6.05 -21.07
C PRO A 249 34.66 -7.01 -22.25
N PRO A 250 35.10 -6.68 -23.49
CA PRO A 250 34.94 -7.55 -24.62
C PRO A 250 35.67 -8.89 -24.37
N THR A 251 34.90 -9.94 -24.11
CA THR A 251 35.41 -11.30 -23.95
C THR A 251 36.00 -11.73 -25.29
N ALA A 252 37.29 -12.12 -25.29
CA ALA A 252 37.92 -12.78 -26.40
C ALA A 252 37.14 -14.06 -26.72
N THR A 253 36.46 -14.10 -27.84
CA THR A 253 35.79 -15.29 -28.35
C THR A 253 36.83 -16.39 -28.57
N PRO A 254 36.64 -17.62 -28.07
CA PRO A 254 37.48 -18.74 -28.47
C PRO A 254 37.29 -19.02 -29.95
N ALA A 255 38.38 -18.98 -30.70
CA ALA A 255 38.41 -19.35 -32.09
C ALA A 255 38.03 -20.85 -32.25
N GLY A 256 36.91 -21.09 -32.92
CA GLY A 256 36.41 -22.43 -33.26
C GLY A 256 35.84 -22.47 -34.64
N ASP A 257 36.70 -22.91 -35.56
CA ASP A 257 36.51 -23.54 -36.89
C ASP A 257 35.65 -22.86 -37.97
N ALA A 258 36.39 -22.46 -38.99
CA ALA A 258 35.92 -22.09 -40.32
C ALA A 258 35.40 -23.31 -41.10
N GLY A 259 34.19 -23.21 -41.60
CA GLY A 259 33.66 -24.09 -42.64
C GLY A 259 33.01 -23.25 -43.72
N GLU A 260 33.70 -23.17 -44.87
CA GLU A 260 33.31 -22.46 -46.10
C GLU A 260 32.04 -23.00 -46.77
N GLY A 261 31.33 -22.09 -47.42
CA GLY A 261 30.48 -22.47 -48.56
C GLY A 261 29.42 -21.39 -48.99
N PRO A 262 29.38 -21.02 -50.27
CA PRO A 262 28.80 -19.74 -50.70
C PRO A 262 27.35 -19.82 -51.16
N GLY A 263 26.68 -18.70 -50.91
CA GLY A 263 25.69 -18.14 -51.86
C GLY A 263 24.40 -18.88 -52.16
N ARG A 264 23.29 -18.25 -51.79
CA ARG A 264 22.21 -18.00 -52.77
C ARG A 264 21.08 -17.15 -52.17
N ALA A 265 20.76 -16.09 -52.87
CA ALA A 265 19.51 -15.39 -52.70
C ALA A 265 18.32 -16.34 -52.92
N VAL A 266 17.34 -16.37 -52.02
CA VAL A 266 16.04 -16.99 -52.30
C VAL A 266 14.93 -16.11 -51.71
N THR A 267 14.12 -15.67 -52.61
CA THR A 267 12.75 -15.20 -52.64
C THR A 267 11.88 -15.61 -51.42
N ALA A 268 10.98 -14.67 -51.12
CA ALA A 268 9.86 -14.78 -50.18
C ALA A 268 9.19 -16.17 -50.20
N ALA A 269 9.08 -16.76 -49.03
CA ALA A 269 8.18 -17.89 -48.76
C ALA A 269 7.48 -17.68 -47.41
N THR A 270 6.17 -17.64 -47.50
CA THR A 270 5.15 -18.02 -46.48
C THR A 270 5.64 -18.20 -45.04
N GLY A 271 5.18 -17.30 -44.19
CA GLY A 271 5.54 -17.27 -42.77
C GLY A 271 5.23 -18.57 -42.01
N ALA A 272 6.26 -19.37 -41.80
CA ALA A 272 6.24 -20.30 -40.69
C ALA A 272 6.45 -19.48 -39.40
N VAL A 273 5.43 -19.44 -38.58
CA VAL A 273 5.55 -18.88 -37.21
C VAL A 273 6.58 -19.73 -36.50
N VAL A 274 7.78 -19.19 -36.30
CA VAL A 274 8.81 -19.82 -35.45
C VAL A 274 8.23 -19.77 -34.02
N PRO A 275 8.06 -20.93 -33.33
CA PRO A 275 7.56 -20.93 -31.96
C PRO A 275 8.54 -20.11 -31.09
N ARG A 276 8.03 -19.06 -30.43
CA ARG A 276 8.79 -18.32 -29.42
C ARG A 276 9.07 -19.24 -28.23
N PRO A 277 10.24 -19.17 -27.59
CA PRO A 277 10.49 -19.86 -26.34
C PRO A 277 9.50 -19.36 -25.27
N THR A 278 9.08 -20.26 -24.37
CA THR A 278 8.16 -19.88 -23.28
C THR A 278 8.83 -18.94 -22.31
N ASN A 279 8.12 -17.88 -21.90
CA ASN A 279 8.48 -16.99 -20.82
C ASN A 279 7.80 -17.36 -19.48
N TYR A 280 7.11 -18.50 -19.43
CA TYR A 280 6.43 -19.01 -18.25
C TYR A 280 7.38 -19.86 -17.41
N ASN A 281 7.64 -19.45 -16.18
CA ASN A 281 8.59 -20.11 -15.30
C ASN A 281 7.91 -20.94 -14.18
N ARG A 282 8.74 -21.69 -13.41
CA ARG A 282 8.27 -22.57 -12.33
C ARG A 282 7.63 -21.79 -11.17
N HIS A 283 8.13 -20.60 -10.84
CA HIS A 283 7.61 -19.79 -9.73
C HIS A 283 6.22 -19.25 -10.07
N GLN A 284 6.04 -18.76 -11.29
CA GLN A 284 4.72 -18.37 -11.80
C GLN A 284 3.73 -19.54 -11.77
N ALA A 285 4.17 -20.76 -12.13
CA ALA A 285 3.30 -21.95 -12.04
C ALA A 285 2.83 -22.25 -10.61
N ILE A 286 3.71 -22.11 -9.61
CA ILE A 286 3.40 -22.30 -8.20
C ILE A 286 2.41 -21.25 -7.72
N VAL A 287 2.67 -19.96 -8.00
CA VAL A 287 1.78 -18.86 -7.61
C VAL A 287 0.40 -19.01 -8.24
N ALA A 288 0.35 -19.30 -9.55
CA ALA A 288 -0.92 -19.49 -10.26
C ALA A 288 -1.74 -20.67 -9.69
N ARG A 289 -1.07 -21.76 -9.29
CA ARG A 289 -1.73 -22.91 -8.68
C ARG A 289 -2.31 -22.56 -7.30
N GLY A 290 -1.52 -21.93 -6.44
CA GLY A 290 -1.95 -21.50 -5.11
C GLY A 290 -3.08 -20.46 -5.16
N PHE A 291 -2.98 -19.50 -6.09
CA PHE A 291 -4.05 -18.54 -6.34
C PHE A 291 -5.35 -19.22 -6.75
N ARG A 292 -5.27 -20.16 -7.71
CA ARG A 292 -6.44 -20.90 -8.18
C ARG A 292 -7.10 -21.69 -7.06
N ALA A 293 -6.32 -22.35 -6.19
CA ALA A 293 -6.86 -23.11 -5.08
C ALA A 293 -7.72 -22.27 -4.14
N GLY A 294 -7.27 -21.04 -3.79
CA GLY A 294 -8.07 -20.10 -3.00
C GLY A 294 -9.25 -19.51 -3.77
N ALA A 295 -9.02 -19.13 -5.03
CA ALA A 295 -10.05 -18.55 -5.89
C ALA A 295 -11.20 -19.54 -6.18
N ASP A 296 -10.92 -20.83 -6.34
CA ASP A 296 -11.94 -21.86 -6.58
C ASP A 296 -12.91 -22.03 -5.41
N LEU A 297 -12.49 -21.77 -4.19
CA LEU A 297 -13.39 -21.75 -3.03
C LEU A 297 -14.23 -20.47 -3.02
N VAL A 298 -13.58 -19.32 -3.21
CA VAL A 298 -14.23 -18.00 -3.15
C VAL A 298 -15.29 -17.85 -4.23
N ARG A 299 -15.01 -18.21 -5.49
CA ARG A 299 -15.96 -18.04 -6.62
C ARG A 299 -17.26 -18.82 -6.45
N ARG A 300 -17.25 -19.95 -5.70
CA ARG A 300 -18.47 -20.73 -5.42
C ARG A 300 -19.48 -19.99 -4.57
N THR A 301 -19.04 -19.00 -3.78
CA THR A 301 -19.91 -18.17 -2.95
C THR A 301 -20.48 -16.97 -3.71
N PHE A 302 -20.17 -16.81 -5.02
CA PHE A 302 -20.50 -15.62 -5.78
C PHE A 302 -21.98 -15.55 -6.20
N GLY A 303 -22.56 -14.37 -5.94
CA GLY A 303 -23.92 -14.01 -6.35
C GLY A 303 -25.04 -14.59 -5.47
N PRO A 304 -26.31 -14.25 -5.77
CA PRO A 304 -27.46 -14.60 -4.93
C PRO A 304 -27.74 -16.11 -4.87
N LEU A 305 -27.25 -16.90 -5.82
CA LEU A 305 -27.34 -18.37 -5.86
C LEU A 305 -25.99 -19.02 -5.59
N GLY A 306 -25.05 -18.25 -5.00
CA GLY A 306 -23.77 -18.77 -4.53
C GLY A 306 -23.94 -19.85 -3.45
N ARG A 307 -23.01 -20.81 -3.45
CA ARG A 307 -23.06 -21.96 -2.52
C ARG A 307 -22.19 -21.70 -1.31
N ARG A 308 -22.54 -22.28 -0.19
CA ARG A 308 -21.64 -22.34 0.96
C ARG A 308 -20.52 -23.35 0.70
N VAL A 309 -19.35 -23.04 1.20
CA VAL A 309 -18.16 -23.91 1.12
C VAL A 309 -17.78 -24.40 2.50
N LEU A 310 -17.32 -25.65 2.56
CA LEU A 310 -16.75 -26.23 3.79
C LEU A 310 -15.24 -26.01 3.75
N VAL A 311 -14.72 -25.40 4.79
CA VAL A 311 -13.28 -25.17 4.98
C VAL A 311 -12.86 -25.78 6.30
N GLU A 312 -11.80 -26.58 6.28
CA GLU A 312 -11.15 -27.14 7.46
C GLU A 312 -10.13 -26.13 8.00
N ASP A 313 -10.19 -25.82 9.27
CA ASP A 313 -9.22 -24.96 9.93
C ASP A 313 -7.98 -25.73 10.40
N ALA A 314 -6.98 -24.99 10.91
CA ALA A 314 -5.73 -25.57 11.40
C ALA A 314 -5.90 -26.57 12.57
N SER A 315 -7.06 -26.59 13.22
CA SER A 315 -7.40 -27.54 14.30
C SER A 315 -8.09 -28.80 13.80
N GLY A 316 -8.45 -28.87 12.50
CA GLY A 316 -9.21 -29.94 11.90
C GLY A 316 -10.74 -29.79 12.04
N ALA A 317 -11.21 -28.61 12.50
CA ALA A 317 -12.65 -28.33 12.56
C ALA A 317 -13.18 -27.83 11.22
N TYR A 318 -14.40 -28.27 10.84
CA TYR A 318 -15.05 -27.86 9.60
C TYR A 318 -15.97 -26.66 9.82
N HIS A 319 -15.80 -25.65 8.97
CA HIS A 319 -16.61 -24.43 8.98
C HIS A 319 -17.39 -24.29 7.67
N GLU A 320 -18.68 -24.02 7.77
CA GLU A 320 -19.54 -23.74 6.63
C GLU A 320 -19.58 -22.23 6.38
N LEU A 321 -19.01 -21.77 5.25
CA LEU A 321 -18.76 -20.37 4.94
C LEU A 321 -19.49 -19.95 3.67
N ALA A 322 -20.02 -18.73 3.67
CA ALA A 322 -20.83 -18.17 2.57
C ALA A 322 -20.23 -16.91 1.95
N ASP A 323 -19.15 -16.34 2.50
CA ASP A 323 -18.55 -15.11 2.04
C ASP A 323 -17.03 -15.24 1.83
N ALA A 324 -16.48 -14.47 0.88
CA ALA A 324 -15.09 -14.52 0.50
C ALA A 324 -14.12 -14.23 1.66
N ALA A 325 -14.45 -13.27 2.53
CA ALA A 325 -13.57 -12.83 3.61
C ALA A 325 -13.41 -13.93 4.68
N SER A 326 -14.51 -14.64 5.00
CA SER A 326 -14.48 -15.78 5.91
C SER A 326 -13.71 -16.96 5.31
N VAL A 327 -13.88 -17.21 4.01
CA VAL A 327 -13.18 -18.29 3.29
C VAL A 327 -11.67 -18.06 3.33
N VAL A 328 -11.18 -16.89 2.93
CA VAL A 328 -9.73 -16.63 2.85
C VAL A 328 -9.04 -16.56 4.20
N ARG A 329 -9.77 -16.26 5.27
CA ARG A 329 -9.24 -16.25 6.64
C ARG A 329 -8.93 -17.66 7.15
N LEU A 330 -9.80 -18.62 6.87
CA LEU A 330 -9.65 -19.99 7.35
C LEU A 330 -8.91 -20.87 6.35
N PHE A 331 -8.93 -20.52 5.06
CA PHE A 331 -8.24 -21.31 4.05
C PHE A 331 -6.72 -21.28 4.27
N THR A 332 -6.18 -22.47 4.52
CA THR A 332 -4.73 -22.71 4.57
C THR A 332 -4.37 -23.65 3.43
N ALA A 333 -3.41 -23.25 2.59
CA ALA A 333 -2.95 -24.12 1.52
C ALA A 333 -2.22 -25.34 2.10
N TYR A 334 -2.57 -26.55 1.64
CA TYR A 334 -1.94 -27.80 2.08
C TYR A 334 -0.45 -27.87 1.73
N ASP A 335 -0.04 -27.32 0.59
CA ASP A 335 1.37 -27.19 0.21
C ASP A 335 1.86 -25.79 0.60
N THR A 336 2.92 -25.70 1.38
CA THR A 336 3.55 -24.42 1.77
C THR A 336 3.98 -23.58 0.58
N ARG A 337 4.29 -24.20 -0.56
CA ARG A 337 4.59 -23.52 -1.82
C ARG A 337 3.37 -22.81 -2.41
N ASP A 338 2.21 -23.39 -2.28
CA ASP A 338 0.95 -22.81 -2.77
C ASP A 338 0.46 -21.65 -1.87
N ALA A 339 0.99 -21.56 -0.64
CA ALA A 339 0.64 -20.51 0.31
C ALA A 339 0.89 -19.09 -0.24
N ILE A 340 1.91 -18.89 -1.10
CA ILE A 340 2.19 -17.60 -1.73
C ILE A 340 1.03 -17.18 -2.63
N GLY A 341 0.56 -18.07 -3.51
CA GLY A 341 -0.58 -17.78 -4.38
C GLY A 341 -1.87 -17.55 -3.59
N ALA A 342 -2.10 -18.34 -2.54
CA ALA A 342 -3.23 -18.17 -1.63
C ALA A 342 -3.19 -16.84 -0.87
N SER A 343 -2.00 -16.36 -0.50
CA SER A 343 -1.85 -15.04 0.16
C SER A 343 -2.27 -13.88 -0.74
N TYR A 344 -2.06 -13.96 -2.05
CA TYR A 344 -2.55 -12.96 -3.00
C TYR A 344 -4.09 -12.90 -3.04
N VAL A 345 -4.77 -14.05 -2.95
CA VAL A 345 -6.25 -14.06 -2.86
C VAL A 345 -6.71 -13.36 -1.58
N ARG A 346 -6.04 -13.62 -0.45
CA ARG A 346 -6.34 -12.97 0.83
C ARG A 346 -6.12 -11.46 0.76
N GLU A 347 -4.98 -11.02 0.23
CA GLU A 347 -4.66 -9.61 0.05
C GLU A 347 -5.72 -8.88 -0.80
N LEU A 348 -6.17 -9.51 -1.90
CA LEU A 348 -7.23 -8.96 -2.75
C LEU A 348 -8.55 -8.79 -1.99
N VAL A 349 -9.00 -9.85 -1.32
CA VAL A 349 -10.28 -9.86 -0.60
C VAL A 349 -10.29 -8.82 0.52
N GLU A 350 -9.27 -8.81 1.37
CA GLU A 350 -9.15 -7.86 2.48
C GLU A 350 -8.99 -6.43 1.97
N GLY A 351 -8.12 -6.22 0.97
CA GLY A 351 -7.85 -4.90 0.41
C GLY A 351 -9.08 -4.24 -0.23
N VAL A 352 -9.89 -5.00 -0.96
CA VAL A 352 -11.12 -4.49 -1.58
C VAL A 352 -12.18 -4.22 -0.53
N ARG A 353 -12.41 -5.16 0.41
CA ARG A 353 -13.35 -5.00 1.51
C ARG A 353 -13.10 -3.74 2.33
N HIS A 354 -11.84 -3.49 2.72
CA HIS A 354 -11.49 -2.30 3.50
C HIS A 354 -11.68 -0.98 2.75
N ARG A 355 -11.59 -0.99 1.41
CA ARG A 355 -11.71 0.23 0.62
C ARG A 355 -13.15 0.59 0.27
N VAL A 356 -13.92 -0.40 -0.18
CA VAL A 356 -15.26 -0.18 -0.76
C VAL A 356 -16.36 -1.05 -0.16
N GLY A 357 -16.04 -1.96 0.74
CA GLY A 357 -17.01 -2.77 1.50
C GLY A 357 -17.65 -3.92 0.72
N ASP A 358 -17.49 -3.98 -0.61
CA ASP A 358 -18.10 -4.99 -1.48
C ASP A 358 -17.18 -5.32 -2.67
N GLY A 359 -17.56 -6.32 -3.49
CA GLY A 359 -16.85 -6.69 -4.73
C GLY A 359 -15.62 -7.58 -4.52
N ALA A 360 -15.38 -8.08 -3.32
CA ALA A 360 -14.23 -8.96 -3.03
C ALA A 360 -14.24 -10.23 -3.91
N THR A 361 -15.38 -10.90 -4.03
CA THR A 361 -15.53 -12.09 -4.89
C THR A 361 -15.38 -11.75 -6.37
N THR A 362 -15.98 -10.65 -6.82
CA THR A 362 -15.83 -10.13 -8.19
C THR A 362 -14.35 -9.91 -8.52
N THR A 363 -13.59 -9.33 -7.59
CA THR A 363 -12.15 -9.08 -7.75
C THR A 363 -11.35 -10.38 -7.93
N VAL A 364 -11.64 -11.40 -7.13
CA VAL A 364 -10.97 -12.70 -7.23
C VAL A 364 -11.30 -13.39 -8.55
N VAL A 365 -12.54 -13.33 -9.01
CA VAL A 365 -12.97 -13.89 -10.30
C VAL A 365 -12.25 -13.20 -11.45
N LEU A 366 -12.19 -11.87 -11.46
CA LEU A 366 -11.46 -11.08 -12.45
C LEU A 366 -9.97 -11.39 -12.43
N ALA A 367 -9.35 -11.39 -11.25
CA ALA A 367 -7.93 -11.66 -11.10
C ALA A 367 -7.55 -13.07 -11.57
N GLN A 368 -8.38 -14.07 -11.28
CA GLN A 368 -8.15 -15.44 -11.77
C GLN A 368 -8.21 -15.50 -13.29
N ALA A 369 -9.21 -14.88 -13.91
CA ALA A 369 -9.34 -14.86 -15.37
C ALA A 369 -8.16 -14.12 -16.04
N MET A 370 -7.78 -12.95 -15.51
CA MET A 370 -6.60 -12.22 -15.99
C MET A 370 -5.31 -13.04 -15.81
N LEU A 371 -5.13 -13.71 -14.68
CA LEU A 371 -3.95 -14.54 -14.39
C LEU A 371 -3.86 -15.75 -15.32
N ASP A 372 -4.99 -16.37 -15.64
CA ASP A 372 -5.05 -17.49 -16.59
C ASP A 372 -4.70 -17.03 -18.02
N GLY A 373 -5.25 -15.89 -18.47
CA GLY A 373 -4.93 -15.28 -19.76
C GLY A 373 -3.47 -14.85 -19.86
N ALA A 374 -2.94 -14.18 -18.82
CA ALA A 374 -1.54 -13.78 -18.75
C ALA A 374 -0.59 -14.98 -18.74
N SER A 375 -0.92 -16.05 -17.99
CA SER A 375 -0.15 -17.29 -18.00
C SER A 375 -0.15 -17.98 -19.37
N ALA A 376 -1.26 -17.93 -20.09
CA ALA A 376 -1.35 -18.46 -21.47
C ALA A 376 -0.47 -17.66 -22.42
N ALA A 377 -0.49 -16.33 -22.33
CA ALA A 377 0.37 -15.45 -23.13
C ALA A 377 1.87 -15.70 -22.87
N LEU A 378 2.27 -15.85 -21.59
CA LEU A 378 3.66 -16.18 -21.24
C LEU A 378 4.11 -17.55 -21.79
N ARG A 379 3.23 -18.57 -21.74
CA ARG A 379 3.53 -19.88 -22.36
C ARG A 379 3.71 -19.77 -23.87
N ALA A 380 3.00 -18.85 -24.51
CA ALA A 380 3.16 -18.53 -25.93
C ALA A 380 4.38 -17.64 -26.23
N GLY A 381 5.21 -17.32 -25.22
CA GLY A 381 6.43 -16.54 -25.37
C GLY A 381 6.24 -15.02 -25.42
N ALA A 382 5.12 -14.50 -24.93
CA ALA A 382 4.90 -13.06 -24.85
C ALA A 382 5.81 -12.41 -23.79
N ASN A 383 6.24 -11.17 -24.07
CA ASN A 383 7.08 -10.41 -23.17
C ASN A 383 6.29 -9.93 -21.94
N PRO A 384 6.70 -10.26 -20.70
CA PRO A 384 5.94 -9.91 -19.49
C PRO A 384 5.78 -8.41 -19.28
N VAL A 385 6.79 -7.59 -19.61
CA VAL A 385 6.73 -6.13 -19.46
C VAL A 385 5.73 -5.52 -20.44
N ALA A 386 5.69 -6.01 -21.69
CA ALA A 386 4.72 -5.57 -22.69
C ALA A 386 3.29 -5.99 -22.28
N LEU A 387 3.12 -7.20 -21.74
CA LEU A 387 1.83 -7.64 -21.17
C LEU A 387 1.38 -6.72 -20.03
N CYS A 388 2.29 -6.34 -19.10
CA CYS A 388 1.96 -5.41 -18.01
C CYS A 388 1.44 -4.08 -18.55
N ARG A 389 2.13 -3.47 -19.53
CA ARG A 389 1.68 -2.21 -20.15
C ARG A 389 0.29 -2.33 -20.78
N GLY A 390 0.04 -3.44 -21.49
CA GLY A 390 -1.27 -3.72 -22.06
C GLY A 390 -2.38 -3.85 -21.02
N ILE A 391 -2.11 -4.57 -19.92
CA ILE A 391 -3.05 -4.73 -18.79
C ILE A 391 -3.34 -3.38 -18.13
N GLU A 392 -2.32 -2.57 -17.87
CA GLU A 392 -2.47 -1.25 -17.25
C GLU A 392 -3.26 -0.29 -18.15
N SER A 393 -2.94 -0.27 -19.44
CA SER A 393 -3.67 0.54 -20.44
C SER A 393 -5.15 0.14 -20.52
N ALA A 394 -5.45 -1.16 -20.56
CA ALA A 394 -6.82 -1.66 -20.56
C ALA A 394 -7.56 -1.33 -19.24
N ALA A 395 -6.90 -1.50 -18.11
CA ALA A 395 -7.49 -1.15 -16.82
C ALA A 395 -7.88 0.33 -16.76
N LEU A 396 -7.03 1.24 -17.22
CA LEU A 396 -7.35 2.67 -17.31
C LEU A 396 -8.56 2.93 -18.22
N ALA A 397 -8.64 2.24 -19.36
CA ALA A 397 -9.80 2.34 -20.27
C ALA A 397 -11.08 1.85 -19.59
N VAL A 398 -11.03 0.75 -18.83
CA VAL A 398 -12.18 0.26 -18.05
C VAL A 398 -12.63 1.30 -17.03
N LEU A 399 -11.70 1.93 -16.31
CA LEU A 399 -12.02 2.94 -15.30
C LEU A 399 -12.73 4.16 -15.91
N ALA A 400 -12.34 4.58 -17.12
CA ALA A 400 -13.00 5.67 -17.84
C ALA A 400 -14.43 5.28 -18.26
N GLU A 401 -14.61 4.12 -18.91
CA GLU A 401 -15.93 3.66 -19.35
C GLU A 401 -16.91 3.39 -18.19
N LEU A 402 -16.42 2.90 -17.04
CA LEU A 402 -17.23 2.76 -15.84
C LEU A 402 -17.68 4.13 -15.28
N GLY A 403 -16.83 5.15 -15.40
CA GLY A 403 -17.21 6.52 -15.03
C GLY A 403 -18.32 7.07 -15.93
N ASP A 404 -18.24 6.81 -17.23
CA ASP A 404 -19.26 7.25 -18.22
C ASP A 404 -20.59 6.49 -18.09
N LEU A 405 -20.58 5.28 -17.55
CA LEU A 405 -21.79 4.47 -17.28
C LEU A 405 -22.45 4.81 -15.95
N ALA A 406 -21.74 5.45 -15.03
CA ALA A 406 -22.22 5.66 -13.68
C ALA A 406 -23.36 6.69 -13.63
N VAL A 407 -24.44 6.33 -12.92
CA VAL A 407 -25.57 7.20 -12.64
C VAL A 407 -25.49 7.70 -11.21
N PRO A 408 -25.58 9.01 -10.94
CA PRO A 408 -25.55 9.56 -9.58
C PRO A 408 -26.64 8.96 -8.67
N VAL A 409 -26.32 8.80 -7.39
CA VAL A 409 -27.28 8.41 -6.37
C VAL A 409 -28.06 9.65 -5.92
N GLU A 410 -29.35 9.69 -6.18
CA GLU A 410 -30.22 10.83 -5.88
C GLU A 410 -31.35 10.50 -4.91
N THR A 411 -31.77 9.24 -4.85
CA THR A 411 -32.93 8.81 -4.07
C THR A 411 -32.59 7.85 -2.94
N LYS A 412 -33.47 7.80 -1.92
CA LYS A 412 -33.39 6.85 -0.82
C LYS A 412 -33.48 5.40 -1.31
N GLU A 413 -34.33 5.16 -2.31
CA GLU A 413 -34.50 3.82 -2.89
C GLU A 413 -33.21 3.31 -3.53
N GLN A 414 -32.44 4.16 -4.22
CA GLN A 414 -31.16 3.81 -4.77
C GLN A 414 -30.14 3.47 -3.67
N LEU A 415 -30.13 4.23 -2.57
CA LEU A 415 -29.32 3.91 -1.39
C LEU A 415 -29.72 2.57 -0.76
N LYS A 416 -31.04 2.31 -0.64
CA LYS A 416 -31.56 1.04 -0.14
C LYS A 416 -31.08 -0.12 -1.03
N MET A 417 -31.18 0.00 -2.36
CA MET A 417 -30.76 -1.04 -3.30
C MET A 417 -29.29 -1.43 -3.09
N VAL A 418 -28.37 -0.47 -3.14
CA VAL A 418 -26.95 -0.74 -3.05
C VAL A 418 -26.53 -1.25 -1.65
N SER A 419 -27.18 -0.76 -0.60
CA SER A 419 -26.94 -1.21 0.77
C SER A 419 -27.49 -2.63 1.01
N THR A 420 -28.63 -2.99 0.39
CA THR A 420 -29.19 -4.34 0.45
C THR A 420 -28.28 -5.34 -0.26
N ILE A 421 -27.75 -4.99 -1.42
CA ILE A 421 -26.82 -5.87 -2.16
C ILE A 421 -25.56 -6.10 -1.34
N ALA A 422 -24.94 -5.05 -0.81
CA ALA A 422 -23.70 -5.16 -0.05
C ALA A 422 -23.84 -5.93 1.27
N SER A 423 -24.98 -5.76 1.97
CA SER A 423 -25.26 -6.47 3.22
C SER A 423 -25.86 -7.87 3.02
N GLY A 424 -26.53 -8.11 1.87
CA GLY A 424 -27.35 -9.30 1.66
C GLY A 424 -28.64 -9.32 2.52
N ASP A 425 -29.04 -8.20 3.11
CA ASP A 425 -30.17 -8.07 4.04
C ASP A 425 -30.96 -6.79 3.77
N GLU A 426 -32.27 -6.94 3.45
CA GLU A 426 -33.13 -5.80 3.11
C GLU A 426 -33.39 -4.89 4.31
N VAL A 427 -33.41 -5.45 5.55
CA VAL A 427 -33.60 -4.66 6.78
C VAL A 427 -32.40 -3.73 7.02
N ILE A 428 -31.20 -4.26 6.82
CA ILE A 428 -29.97 -3.44 6.89
C ILE A 428 -29.97 -2.38 5.79
N GLY A 429 -30.38 -2.74 4.57
CA GLY A 429 -30.45 -1.82 3.44
C GLY A 429 -31.37 -0.63 3.71
N ASP A 430 -32.57 -0.87 4.23
CA ASP A 430 -33.54 0.19 4.56
C ASP A 430 -33.07 1.07 5.73
N LEU A 431 -32.47 0.44 6.75
CA LEU A 431 -31.91 1.15 7.91
C LEU A 431 -30.79 2.11 7.49
N LEU A 432 -29.86 1.63 6.65
CA LEU A 432 -28.75 2.42 6.12
C LEU A 432 -29.22 3.56 5.22
N ALA A 433 -30.17 3.29 4.32
CA ALA A 433 -30.74 4.33 3.48
C ALA A 433 -31.40 5.43 4.33
N THR A 434 -32.12 5.05 5.40
CA THR A 434 -32.72 5.99 6.34
C THR A 434 -31.67 6.77 7.13
N ALA A 435 -30.61 6.10 7.58
CA ALA A 435 -29.52 6.73 8.29
C ALA A 435 -28.82 7.78 7.41
N MET A 436 -28.43 7.40 6.20
CA MET A 436 -27.73 8.28 5.25
C MET A 436 -28.59 9.43 4.75
N GLU A 437 -29.88 9.22 4.52
CA GLU A 437 -30.83 10.28 4.18
C GLU A 437 -30.87 11.35 5.29
N ARG A 438 -30.90 10.93 6.56
CA ARG A 438 -31.01 11.84 7.71
C ARG A 438 -29.73 12.59 8.03
N VAL A 439 -28.56 11.93 7.91
CA VAL A 439 -27.28 12.59 8.18
C VAL A 439 -26.70 13.31 6.98
N GLY A 440 -27.23 13.06 5.78
CA GLY A 440 -26.78 13.66 4.51
C GLY A 440 -25.49 13.01 3.95
N LYS A 441 -25.06 13.52 2.79
CA LYS A 441 -23.91 12.96 2.03
C LYS A 441 -22.59 12.94 2.82
N ASP A 442 -22.37 14.00 3.62
CA ASP A 442 -21.15 14.18 4.42
C ASP A 442 -21.30 13.62 5.84
N GLY A 443 -22.48 13.04 6.16
CA GLY A 443 -22.79 12.49 7.48
C GLY A 443 -22.00 11.22 7.78
N VAL A 444 -21.86 10.94 9.08
CA VAL A 444 -21.15 9.76 9.56
C VAL A 444 -22.15 8.69 9.98
N VAL A 445 -21.92 7.46 9.54
CA VAL A 445 -22.62 6.27 10.03
C VAL A 445 -21.61 5.41 10.74
N ILE A 446 -21.84 5.06 11.99
CA ILE A 446 -21.02 4.15 12.80
C ILE A 446 -21.86 3.00 13.32
N VAL A 447 -21.22 1.86 13.59
CA VAL A 447 -21.86 0.66 14.09
C VAL A 447 -21.34 0.36 15.49
N GLU A 448 -22.26 0.24 16.45
CA GLU A 448 -21.94 -0.06 17.85
C GLU A 448 -22.62 -1.35 18.29
N GLU A 449 -21.99 -2.05 19.22
CA GLU A 449 -22.57 -3.23 19.84
C GLU A 449 -23.62 -2.85 20.89
N SER A 450 -24.69 -3.64 20.97
CA SER A 450 -25.77 -3.47 21.92
C SER A 450 -26.07 -4.76 22.66
N ASN A 451 -26.47 -4.63 23.92
CA ASN A 451 -26.97 -5.73 24.73
C ASN A 451 -28.45 -6.08 24.45
N LEU A 452 -29.13 -5.23 23.65
CA LEU A 452 -30.51 -5.45 23.22
C LEU A 452 -30.50 -6.11 21.84
N PHE A 453 -31.34 -7.13 21.66
CA PHE A 453 -31.46 -7.83 20.39
C PHE A 453 -32.02 -6.93 19.28
N GLY A 454 -31.46 -7.11 18.08
CA GLY A 454 -31.92 -6.45 16.87
C GLY A 454 -31.07 -5.26 16.45
N LEU A 455 -31.64 -4.42 15.59
CA LEU A 455 -31.00 -3.22 15.03
C LEU A 455 -31.75 -1.99 15.50
N GLU A 456 -31.05 -1.00 15.99
CA GLU A 456 -31.59 0.29 16.41
C GLU A 456 -30.79 1.41 15.77
N LEU A 457 -31.50 2.44 15.26
CA LEU A 457 -30.90 3.66 14.71
C LEU A 457 -31.05 4.81 15.67
N GLU A 458 -29.94 5.33 16.16
CA GLU A 458 -29.83 6.54 16.94
C GLU A 458 -29.19 7.65 16.11
N LEU A 459 -29.76 8.85 16.16
CA LEU A 459 -29.18 10.02 15.52
C LEU A 459 -28.56 10.91 16.60
N THR A 460 -27.29 11.17 16.49
CA THR A 460 -26.54 12.01 17.44
C THR A 460 -25.72 13.08 16.70
N ARG A 461 -25.13 14.00 17.47
CA ARG A 461 -24.24 15.02 16.93
C ARG A 461 -22.82 14.47 16.82
N GLY A 462 -22.11 14.98 15.85
CA GLY A 462 -20.72 14.61 15.68
C GLY A 462 -20.13 15.19 14.39
N THR A 463 -18.86 14.97 14.23
CA THR A 463 -18.10 15.46 13.08
C THR A 463 -17.04 14.47 12.65
N ARG A 464 -16.71 14.50 11.36
CA ARG A 464 -15.53 13.79 10.80
C ARG A 464 -14.52 14.82 10.33
N VAL A 465 -13.28 14.62 10.74
CA VAL A 465 -12.14 15.44 10.34
C VAL A 465 -11.21 14.58 9.49
N PRO A 466 -10.83 14.99 8.26
CA PRO A 466 -9.93 14.22 7.39
C PRO A 466 -8.46 14.33 7.87
N ALA A 467 -8.23 13.88 9.10
CA ALA A 467 -6.93 13.80 9.77
C ALA A 467 -6.92 12.58 10.68
N GLY A 468 -5.97 11.67 10.48
CA GLY A 468 -5.87 10.43 11.21
C GLY A 468 -4.77 10.42 12.27
N HIS A 469 -4.62 9.27 12.94
CA HIS A 469 -3.60 9.09 13.97
C HIS A 469 -2.18 9.18 13.39
N VAL A 470 -1.25 9.74 14.19
CA VAL A 470 0.16 9.92 13.78
C VAL A 470 0.98 8.64 13.87
N SER A 471 0.46 7.60 14.52
CA SER A 471 1.18 6.34 14.71
C SER A 471 0.22 5.15 14.79
N PRO A 472 0.54 4.01 14.14
CA PRO A 472 -0.25 2.78 14.23
C PRO A 472 -0.28 2.17 15.65
N TYR A 473 0.64 2.55 16.54
CA TYR A 473 0.62 2.11 17.94
C TYR A 473 -0.60 2.61 18.75
N PHE A 474 -1.35 3.58 18.19
CA PHE A 474 -2.61 4.01 18.79
C PHE A 474 -3.81 3.14 18.45
N VAL A 475 -3.67 2.20 17.50
CA VAL A 475 -4.75 1.28 17.12
C VAL A 475 -5.19 0.44 18.32
N THR A 476 -6.51 0.36 18.53
CA THR A 476 -7.15 -0.49 19.56
C THR A 476 -7.89 -1.65 18.94
N ASP A 477 -8.35 -1.50 17.70
CA ASP A 477 -8.98 -2.53 16.89
C ASP A 477 -8.08 -2.85 15.68
N PRO A 478 -7.27 -3.92 15.75
CA PRO A 478 -6.38 -4.30 14.65
C PRO A 478 -7.12 -4.80 13.40
N GLU A 479 -8.35 -5.33 13.54
CA GLU A 479 -9.13 -5.84 12.41
C GLU A 479 -9.60 -4.71 11.49
N GLU A 480 -10.03 -3.58 12.08
CA GLU A 480 -10.47 -2.39 11.33
C GLU A 480 -9.36 -1.31 11.24
N ALA A 481 -8.21 -1.56 11.86
CA ALA A 481 -7.07 -0.63 11.92
C ALA A 481 -7.45 0.74 12.51
N GLU A 482 -8.29 0.75 13.55
CA GLU A 482 -8.86 1.93 14.18
C GLU A 482 -8.40 2.08 15.64
N ALA A 483 -8.28 3.34 16.08
CA ALA A 483 -8.16 3.69 17.49
C ALA A 483 -9.52 4.19 18.00
N VAL A 484 -10.14 3.41 18.88
CA VAL A 484 -11.45 3.74 19.47
C VAL A 484 -11.24 4.15 20.92
N LEU A 485 -11.73 5.34 21.31
CA LEU A 485 -11.70 5.87 22.66
C LEU A 485 -13.13 6.17 23.11
N ASP A 486 -13.56 5.54 24.19
CA ASP A 486 -14.86 5.81 24.82
C ASP A 486 -14.71 6.89 25.90
N GLU A 487 -15.60 7.86 25.91
CA GLU A 487 -15.64 9.02 26.83
C GLU A 487 -14.29 9.76 26.99
N PRO A 488 -13.55 10.03 25.90
CA PRO A 488 -12.23 10.63 26.00
C PRO A 488 -12.30 12.10 26.48
N SER A 489 -11.25 12.50 27.16
CA SER A 489 -10.86 13.91 27.25
C SER A 489 -10.23 14.35 25.93
N ILE A 490 -10.56 15.54 25.48
CA ILE A 490 -10.09 16.08 24.19
C ILE A 490 -9.22 17.30 24.43
N LEU A 491 -7.97 17.23 23.97
CA LEU A 491 -7.01 18.32 23.99
C LEU A 491 -6.78 18.85 22.57
N ILE A 492 -6.93 20.16 22.40
CA ILE A 492 -6.68 20.83 21.11
C ILE A 492 -5.54 21.85 21.30
N VAL A 493 -4.45 21.68 20.55
CA VAL A 493 -3.22 22.49 20.70
C VAL A 493 -2.76 23.03 19.36
N ASP A 494 -2.74 24.35 19.21
CA ASP A 494 -2.17 25.00 18.00
C ASP A 494 -0.66 25.17 18.10
N GLN A 495 0.02 24.15 18.56
CA GLN A 495 1.47 24.07 18.65
C GLN A 495 1.97 22.72 18.12
N ARG A 496 3.28 22.66 17.91
CA ARG A 496 4.00 21.41 17.62
C ARG A 496 4.44 20.78 18.94
N LEU A 497 3.90 19.62 19.25
CA LEU A 497 4.24 18.89 20.48
C LEU A 497 5.46 18.00 20.23
N SER A 498 6.62 18.37 20.80
CA SER A 498 7.86 17.58 20.72
C SER A 498 8.47 17.27 22.09
N ALA A 499 8.20 18.07 23.10
CA ALA A 499 8.76 17.93 24.46
C ALA A 499 7.71 17.45 25.46
N VAL A 500 8.13 16.65 26.43
CA VAL A 500 7.26 16.09 27.49
C VAL A 500 6.99 17.06 28.65
N PRO A 501 7.94 17.90 29.11
CA PRO A 501 7.77 18.68 30.33
C PRO A 501 6.52 19.58 30.33
N GLU A 502 6.15 20.13 29.18
CA GLU A 502 4.97 21.00 29.05
C GLU A 502 3.66 20.20 29.10
N LEU A 503 3.69 18.97 28.62
CA LEU A 503 2.53 18.09 28.53
C LEU A 503 2.32 17.26 29.82
N GLN A 504 3.40 16.99 30.58
CA GLN A 504 3.39 16.06 31.69
C GLN A 504 2.35 16.38 32.78
N PRO A 505 2.17 17.64 33.24
CA PRO A 505 1.15 17.95 34.26
C PRO A 505 -0.26 17.57 33.83
N LEU A 506 -0.58 17.78 32.55
CA LEU A 506 -1.87 17.44 31.96
C LEU A 506 -2.03 15.92 31.80
N LEU A 507 -0.98 15.21 31.38
CA LEU A 507 -0.99 13.74 31.31
C LEU A 507 -1.19 13.10 32.68
N ASP A 508 -0.56 13.63 33.72
CA ASP A 508 -0.71 13.14 35.10
C ASP A 508 -2.13 13.38 35.62
N GLU A 509 -2.76 14.49 35.26
CA GLU A 509 -4.13 14.79 35.66
C GLU A 509 -5.14 13.89 34.93
N VAL A 510 -5.00 13.72 33.60
CA VAL A 510 -5.83 12.82 32.81
C VAL A 510 -5.61 11.37 33.22
N GLY A 511 -4.35 10.93 33.43
CA GLY A 511 -4.04 9.58 33.92
C GLY A 511 -4.71 9.25 35.26
N ARG A 512 -4.76 10.21 36.19
CA ARG A 512 -5.49 10.05 37.47
C ARG A 512 -7.00 9.98 37.29
N SER A 513 -7.56 10.62 36.26
CA SER A 513 -9.01 10.54 35.99
C SER A 513 -9.43 9.19 35.41
N GLY A 514 -8.50 8.40 34.89
CA GLY A 514 -8.77 7.14 34.18
C GLY A 514 -9.42 7.29 32.80
N ARG A 515 -9.68 8.52 32.35
CA ARG A 515 -10.29 8.78 31.03
C ARG A 515 -9.24 8.70 29.93
N PRO A 516 -9.60 8.16 28.75
CA PRO A 516 -8.74 8.22 27.57
C PRO A 516 -8.46 9.68 27.14
N LEU A 517 -7.39 9.89 26.36
CA LEU A 517 -6.99 11.20 25.87
C LEU A 517 -6.89 11.22 24.34
N ALA A 518 -7.66 12.07 23.69
CA ALA A 518 -7.52 12.40 22.28
C ALA A 518 -6.82 13.77 22.13
N VAL A 519 -5.65 13.79 21.46
CA VAL A 519 -4.85 14.98 21.25
C VAL A 519 -4.93 15.40 19.80
N PHE A 520 -5.44 16.60 19.54
CA PHE A 520 -5.44 17.24 18.21
C PHE A 520 -4.41 18.36 18.20
N ALA A 521 -3.36 18.23 17.41
CA ALA A 521 -2.28 19.20 17.40
C ALA A 521 -1.81 19.52 15.96
N ARG A 522 -1.05 20.62 15.81
CA ARG A 522 -0.36 20.95 14.57
C ARG A 522 0.55 19.80 14.13
N ASP A 523 1.27 19.22 15.09
CA ASP A 523 2.12 18.06 14.90
C ASP A 523 2.45 17.43 16.26
N VAL A 524 2.67 16.11 16.31
CA VAL A 524 3.08 15.37 17.53
C VAL A 524 4.24 14.45 17.17
N ARG A 525 5.40 14.70 17.76
CA ARG A 525 6.63 13.98 17.43
C ARG A 525 7.55 13.79 18.65
N ASP A 526 8.67 13.13 18.43
CA ASP A 526 9.77 12.99 19.36
C ASP A 526 9.33 12.47 20.75
N ALA A 527 9.83 13.11 21.82
CA ALA A 527 9.54 12.70 23.19
C ALA A 527 8.06 12.76 23.57
N ALA A 528 7.28 13.73 23.05
CA ALA A 528 5.85 13.84 23.30
C ALA A 528 5.07 12.66 22.69
N LEU A 529 5.37 12.27 21.45
CA LEU A 529 4.78 11.11 20.81
C LEU A 529 5.13 9.82 21.57
N THR A 530 6.40 9.68 21.93
CA THR A 530 6.90 8.54 22.71
C THR A 530 6.17 8.41 24.05
N ALA A 531 5.97 9.52 24.78
CA ALA A 531 5.29 9.50 26.06
C ALA A 531 3.83 9.01 25.94
N LEU A 532 3.09 9.44 24.90
CA LEU A 532 1.72 8.98 24.65
C LEU A 532 1.68 7.49 24.29
N ILE A 533 2.59 7.02 23.42
CA ILE A 533 2.67 5.60 23.04
C ILE A 533 3.05 4.73 24.24
N VAL A 534 4.07 5.12 25.01
CA VAL A 534 4.50 4.37 26.19
C VAL A 534 3.41 4.34 27.26
N GLY A 535 2.71 5.46 27.49
CA GLY A 535 1.55 5.52 28.39
C GLY A 535 0.49 4.49 28.00
N LYS A 536 0.16 4.39 26.72
CA LYS A 536 -0.78 3.40 26.18
C LYS A 536 -0.26 1.97 26.33
N MET A 537 0.99 1.69 25.93
CA MET A 537 1.57 0.36 26.03
C MET A 537 1.66 -0.15 27.48
N ARG A 538 1.85 0.75 28.45
CA ARG A 538 1.86 0.45 29.88
C ARG A 538 0.48 0.43 30.53
N HIS A 539 -0.57 0.66 29.75
CA HIS A 539 -1.96 0.81 30.21
C HIS A 539 -2.15 1.88 31.30
N THR A 540 -1.24 2.87 31.37
CA THR A 540 -1.35 4.00 32.31
C THR A 540 -2.18 5.14 31.72
N LEU A 541 -2.23 5.27 30.40
CA LEU A 541 -3.03 6.27 29.69
C LEU A 541 -3.42 5.72 28.30
N ASN A 542 -4.69 5.43 28.09
CA ASN A 542 -5.18 5.15 26.74
C ASN A 542 -5.28 6.47 25.96
N SER A 543 -4.54 6.59 24.87
CA SER A 543 -4.45 7.86 24.13
C SER A 543 -4.38 7.67 22.64
N VAL A 544 -4.73 8.72 21.90
CA VAL A 544 -4.49 8.88 20.47
C VAL A 544 -4.03 10.30 20.17
N ALA A 545 -3.10 10.44 19.25
CA ALA A 545 -2.64 11.72 18.74
C ALA A 545 -2.99 11.86 17.24
N VAL A 546 -3.57 12.99 16.89
CA VAL A 546 -4.03 13.35 15.55
C VAL A 546 -3.30 14.61 15.09
N ARG A 547 -2.65 14.54 13.93
CA ARG A 547 -2.01 15.70 13.32
C ARG A 547 -3.00 16.40 12.41
N LEU A 548 -3.13 17.72 12.56
CA LEU A 548 -3.94 18.59 11.71
C LEU A 548 -3.06 19.24 10.63
N PRO A 549 -3.05 18.70 9.38
CA PRO A 549 -2.03 19.00 8.38
C PRO A 549 -2.27 20.27 7.54
N TRP A 550 -3.32 21.04 7.85
CA TRP A 550 -3.71 22.22 7.08
C TRP A 550 -2.79 23.44 7.31
N PRO A 551 -2.75 24.39 6.35
CA PRO A 551 -2.15 25.70 6.56
C PRO A 551 -2.75 26.42 7.78
N ASP A 552 -2.03 27.36 8.34
CA ASP A 552 -2.36 28.02 9.62
C ASP A 552 -3.80 28.52 9.70
N GLU A 553 -4.28 29.27 8.72
CA GLU A 553 -5.63 29.85 8.71
C GLU A 553 -6.74 28.79 8.69
N GLU A 554 -6.58 27.78 7.84
CA GLU A 554 -7.53 26.67 7.71
C GLU A 554 -7.51 25.77 8.96
N ARG A 555 -6.30 25.49 9.50
CA ARG A 555 -6.13 24.69 10.73
C ARG A 555 -6.77 25.38 11.92
N CYS A 556 -6.55 26.68 12.13
CA CYS A 556 -7.20 27.43 13.20
C CYS A 556 -8.72 27.34 13.12
N THR A 557 -9.26 27.33 11.89
CA THR A 557 -10.70 27.19 11.63
C THR A 557 -11.20 25.80 12.03
N VAL A 558 -10.46 24.74 11.66
CA VAL A 558 -10.78 23.35 12.04
C VAL A 558 -10.72 23.16 13.55
N MET A 559 -9.68 23.71 14.20
CA MET A 559 -9.53 23.65 15.67
C MET A 559 -10.67 24.38 16.38
N ALA A 560 -11.07 25.56 15.88
CA ALA A 560 -12.19 26.30 16.47
C ALA A 560 -13.53 25.57 16.31
N ASP A 561 -13.77 24.91 15.17
CA ASP A 561 -14.95 24.08 14.94
C ASP A 561 -14.97 22.86 15.87
N LEU A 562 -13.82 22.18 16.04
CA LEU A 562 -13.67 21.07 17.00
C LEU A 562 -13.87 21.53 18.45
N ALA A 563 -13.28 22.65 18.84
CA ALA A 563 -13.43 23.24 20.16
C ALA A 563 -14.91 23.54 20.49
N LEU A 564 -15.62 24.12 19.54
CA LEU A 564 -17.06 24.39 19.66
C LEU A 564 -17.88 23.11 19.87
N LEU A 565 -17.56 22.05 19.13
CA LEU A 565 -18.30 20.79 19.22
C LEU A 565 -17.97 19.99 20.48
N THR A 566 -16.74 20.08 20.98
CA THR A 566 -16.26 19.25 22.09
C THR A 566 -16.25 19.96 23.45
N GLY A 567 -16.43 21.31 23.45
CA GLY A 567 -16.30 22.13 24.64
C GLY A 567 -14.84 22.35 25.08
N ALA A 568 -13.86 21.92 24.27
CA ALA A 568 -12.45 22.18 24.52
C ALA A 568 -12.09 23.66 24.29
N GLN A 569 -10.97 24.10 24.87
CA GLN A 569 -10.32 25.34 24.50
C GLN A 569 -9.09 25.07 23.63
N VAL A 570 -8.89 25.87 22.59
CA VAL A 570 -7.67 25.78 21.78
C VAL A 570 -6.51 26.39 22.56
N VAL A 571 -5.50 25.59 22.88
CA VAL A 571 -4.29 26.03 23.57
C VAL A 571 -3.29 26.52 22.53
N GLY A 572 -2.90 27.78 22.61
CA GLY A 572 -1.93 28.42 21.71
C GLY A 572 -0.86 29.19 22.49
N ASP A 573 0.16 29.73 21.77
CA ASP A 573 1.27 30.49 22.37
C ASP A 573 0.78 31.76 23.09
N ALA A 574 -0.31 32.37 22.61
CA ALA A 574 -0.85 33.61 23.17
C ALA A 574 -1.40 33.47 24.60
N ASP A 575 -1.79 32.25 24.99
CA ASP A 575 -2.43 31.97 26.31
C ASP A 575 -1.46 31.39 27.35
N GLY A 576 -0.15 31.60 27.14
CA GLY A 576 0.91 31.02 27.99
C GLY A 576 1.28 29.59 27.65
N GLY A 577 0.74 29.06 26.55
CA GLY A 577 1.07 27.75 26.02
C GLY A 577 0.56 26.59 26.85
N LEU A 578 1.02 25.38 26.50
CA LEU A 578 0.61 24.15 27.13
C LEU A 578 1.05 24.05 28.61
N ALA A 579 2.15 24.72 28.98
CA ALA A 579 2.65 24.72 30.37
C ALA A 579 1.69 25.38 31.39
N ALA A 580 0.84 26.29 30.93
CA ALA A 580 -0.21 26.94 31.73
C ALA A 580 -1.55 26.22 31.68
N ALA A 581 -1.68 25.21 30.82
CA ALA A 581 -2.93 24.47 30.61
C ALA A 581 -3.25 23.57 31.81
N THR A 582 -4.52 23.62 32.22
CA THR A 582 -5.10 22.72 33.22
C THR A 582 -6.20 21.88 32.61
N ALA A 583 -6.78 20.92 33.34
CA ALA A 583 -7.91 20.13 32.86
C ALA A 583 -9.12 20.97 32.39
N ARG A 584 -9.17 22.25 32.72
CA ARG A 584 -10.25 23.16 32.26
C ARG A 584 -10.24 23.43 30.76
N VAL A 585 -9.08 23.25 30.07
CA VAL A 585 -8.99 23.41 28.64
C VAL A 585 -9.46 22.17 27.88
N LEU A 586 -9.63 21.05 28.58
CA LEU A 586 -10.07 19.80 28.00
C LEU A 586 -11.56 19.84 27.67
N GLY A 587 -11.85 19.39 26.47
CA GLY A 587 -13.21 19.05 26.08
C GLY A 587 -13.52 17.57 26.32
N GLY A 588 -14.64 17.12 25.78
CA GLY A 588 -15.04 15.71 25.83
C GLY A 588 -15.89 15.30 24.64
N ALA A 589 -16.07 14.02 24.48
CA ALA A 589 -17.04 13.42 23.57
C ALA A 589 -17.48 12.06 24.13
N ARG A 590 -18.61 11.54 23.65
CA ARG A 590 -19.02 10.18 23.97
C ARG A 590 -18.04 9.14 23.37
N LYS A 591 -17.58 9.39 22.16
CA LYS A 591 -16.61 8.50 21.49
C LYS A 591 -15.73 9.25 20.48
N VAL A 592 -14.48 8.83 20.36
CA VAL A 592 -13.57 9.25 19.27
C VAL A 592 -13.07 8.00 18.56
N ILE A 593 -13.27 7.95 17.25
CA ILE A 593 -12.81 6.86 16.38
C ILE A 593 -11.81 7.46 15.39
N THR A 594 -10.58 6.95 15.39
CA THR A 594 -9.51 7.49 14.56
C THR A 594 -8.92 6.39 13.68
N THR A 595 -8.99 6.57 12.37
CA THR A 595 -8.31 5.75 11.38
C THR A 595 -6.95 6.36 11.02
N ARG A 596 -6.25 5.80 10.06
CA ARG A 596 -5.04 6.41 9.50
C ARG A 596 -5.31 7.72 8.75
N ARG A 597 -6.55 7.95 8.26
CA ARG A 597 -6.89 9.05 7.35
C ARG A 597 -7.81 10.08 7.96
N ASP A 598 -8.64 9.69 8.89
CA ASP A 598 -9.68 10.54 9.44
C ASP A 598 -9.99 10.23 10.90
N THR A 599 -10.61 11.19 11.56
CA THR A 599 -11.06 11.08 12.95
C THR A 599 -12.52 11.50 13.03
N THR A 600 -13.36 10.63 13.60
CA THR A 600 -14.76 10.89 13.92
C THR A 600 -14.94 11.20 15.40
N VAL A 601 -15.51 12.33 15.70
CA VAL A 601 -15.93 12.72 17.06
C VAL A 601 -17.44 12.56 17.16
N VAL A 602 -17.89 11.73 18.09
CA VAL A 602 -19.31 11.40 18.29
C VAL A 602 -19.79 12.02 19.58
N ASP A 603 -20.89 12.75 19.50
CA ASP A 603 -21.56 13.40 20.62
C ASP A 603 -20.60 14.20 21.51
N GLY A 604 -20.00 15.22 20.92
CA GLY A 604 -19.11 16.13 21.63
C GLY A 604 -19.85 16.91 22.73
N ALA A 605 -19.14 17.16 23.83
CA ALA A 605 -19.68 17.80 25.05
C ALA A 605 -19.86 19.33 24.94
N GLY A 606 -19.68 19.92 23.73
CA GLY A 606 -19.87 21.34 23.49
C GLY A 606 -21.31 21.81 23.55
N ASP A 607 -21.51 23.13 23.75
CA ASP A 607 -22.84 23.72 23.82
C ASP A 607 -23.59 23.62 22.48
N PRO A 608 -24.73 22.88 22.43
CA PRO A 608 -25.52 22.71 21.24
C PRO A 608 -26.11 23.98 20.66
N ASP A 609 -26.40 24.96 21.50
CA ASP A 609 -27.00 26.21 21.07
C ASP A 609 -25.96 27.14 20.41
N LEU A 610 -24.73 27.11 20.92
CA LEU A 610 -23.59 27.79 20.27
C LEU A 610 -23.30 27.18 18.88
N ALA A 611 -23.29 25.85 18.79
CA ALA A 611 -23.08 25.14 17.50
C ALA A 611 -24.19 25.49 16.50
N ARG A 612 -25.48 25.48 16.93
CA ARG A 612 -26.62 25.86 16.06
C ARG A 612 -26.54 27.30 15.58
N ARG A 613 -26.21 28.26 16.45
CA ARG A 613 -26.01 29.66 16.07
C ARG A 613 -24.88 29.83 15.07
N ARG A 614 -23.77 29.10 15.26
CA ARG A 614 -22.62 29.13 14.31
C ARG A 614 -23.01 28.60 12.94
N VAL A 615 -23.73 27.48 12.88
CA VAL A 615 -24.25 26.89 11.61
C VAL A 615 -25.17 27.88 10.89
N GLN A 616 -26.08 28.56 11.61
CA GLN A 616 -26.93 29.59 11.01
C GLN A 616 -26.12 30.77 10.47
N GLY A 617 -25.12 31.22 11.20
CA GLY A 617 -24.20 32.25 10.74
C GLY A 617 -23.47 31.89 9.46
N LEU A 618 -22.90 30.67 9.42
CA LEU A 618 -22.19 30.15 8.25
C LEU A 618 -23.10 29.98 7.02
N ARG A 619 -24.38 29.59 7.21
CA ARG A 619 -25.36 29.54 6.11
C ARG A 619 -25.62 30.92 5.53
N ALA A 620 -25.81 31.92 6.38
CA ALA A 620 -25.99 33.30 5.95
C ALA A 620 -24.73 33.90 5.30
N GLU A 621 -23.52 33.45 5.68
CA GLU A 621 -22.27 33.77 5.00
C GLU A 621 -22.20 33.11 3.63
N LEU A 622 -22.53 31.82 3.52
CA LEU A 622 -22.53 31.04 2.28
C LEU A 622 -23.46 31.64 1.23
N ASP A 623 -24.65 32.11 1.65
CA ASP A 623 -25.65 32.73 0.74
C ASP A 623 -25.14 34.05 0.15
N ARG A 624 -24.23 34.74 0.86
CA ARG A 624 -23.63 36.00 0.42
C ARG A 624 -22.34 35.83 -0.37
N GLN A 625 -21.70 34.67 -0.28
CA GLN A 625 -20.38 34.44 -0.88
C GLN A 625 -20.52 34.03 -2.35
N ALA A 626 -19.75 34.70 -3.23
CA ALA A 626 -19.64 34.31 -4.64
C ALA A 626 -18.96 32.93 -4.80
N ALA A 627 -19.09 32.32 -5.98
CA ALA A 627 -18.41 31.08 -6.28
C ALA A 627 -16.89 31.23 -6.16
N GLY A 628 -16.20 30.27 -5.51
CA GLY A 628 -14.75 30.25 -5.29
C GLY A 628 -14.35 29.42 -4.08
N ARG A 629 -13.04 29.42 -3.77
CA ARG A 629 -12.46 28.64 -2.66
C ARG A 629 -13.10 28.95 -1.30
N ASP A 630 -13.38 30.21 -1.02
CA ASP A 630 -13.98 30.62 0.25
C ASP A 630 -15.39 30.02 0.42
N ARG A 631 -16.15 29.92 -0.67
CA ARG A 631 -17.47 29.27 -0.65
C ARG A 631 -17.35 27.76 -0.38
N GLU A 632 -16.31 27.10 -0.90
CA GLU A 632 -16.03 25.69 -0.64
C GLU A 632 -15.65 25.47 0.83
N LEU A 633 -14.76 26.29 1.38
CA LEU A 633 -14.40 26.25 2.79
C LEU A 633 -15.61 26.45 3.72
N LEU A 634 -16.52 27.36 3.38
CA LEU A 634 -17.76 27.54 4.13
C LEU A 634 -18.67 26.32 4.07
N ARG A 635 -18.74 25.64 2.93
CA ARG A 635 -19.50 24.37 2.79
C ARG A 635 -18.89 23.26 3.65
N GLU A 636 -17.56 23.10 3.62
CA GLU A 636 -16.88 22.12 4.46
C GLU A 636 -17.10 22.37 5.96
N ARG A 637 -17.07 23.64 6.38
CA ARG A 637 -17.39 24.01 7.77
C ARG A 637 -18.84 23.70 8.13
N LEU A 638 -19.77 24.01 7.22
CA LEU A 638 -21.19 23.68 7.42
C LEU A 638 -21.40 22.16 7.53
N ALA A 639 -20.74 21.37 6.69
CA ALA A 639 -20.76 19.90 6.76
C ALA A 639 -20.22 19.41 8.11
N ARG A 640 -19.09 19.98 8.57
CA ARG A 640 -18.44 19.63 9.85
C ARG A 640 -19.30 19.94 11.08
N LEU A 641 -19.89 21.16 11.13
CA LEU A 641 -20.66 21.61 12.28
C LEU A 641 -22.13 21.20 12.26
N GLY A 642 -22.71 21.06 11.07
CA GLY A 642 -24.11 20.70 10.85
C GLY A 642 -24.33 19.22 10.56
N GLY A 643 -23.28 18.44 10.40
CA GLY A 643 -23.35 17.01 10.15
C GLY A 643 -23.88 16.26 11.37
N GLY A 644 -24.76 15.26 11.12
CA GLY A 644 -25.18 14.30 12.11
C GLY A 644 -24.29 13.04 12.07
N VAL A 645 -24.31 12.30 13.16
CA VAL A 645 -23.80 10.93 13.23
C VAL A 645 -24.99 10.00 13.43
N ALA A 646 -25.14 9.03 12.54
CA ALA A 646 -26.06 7.92 12.72
C ALA A 646 -25.33 6.78 13.41
N VAL A 647 -25.82 6.37 14.57
CA VAL A 647 -25.30 5.25 15.32
C VAL A 647 -26.23 4.07 15.11
N ILE A 648 -25.76 3.01 14.47
CA ILE A 648 -26.49 1.77 14.33
C ILE A 648 -26.04 0.82 15.43
N ARG A 649 -26.95 0.55 16.36
CA ARG A 649 -26.71 -0.40 17.44
C ARG A 649 -27.14 -1.80 17.01
N VAL A 650 -26.23 -2.74 17.22
CA VAL A 650 -26.42 -4.13 16.78
C VAL A 650 -26.35 -5.05 17.98
N GLY A 651 -27.39 -5.86 18.18
CA GLY A 651 -27.41 -6.89 19.22
C GLY A 651 -27.80 -8.25 18.65
N GLU A 652 -27.05 -9.29 19.03
CA GLU A 652 -27.25 -10.67 18.59
C GLU A 652 -27.12 -11.65 19.74
N SER A 653 -27.56 -12.90 19.52
CA SER A 653 -27.60 -13.92 20.56
C SER A 653 -26.23 -14.52 20.90
N THR A 654 -25.26 -14.44 20.00
CA THR A 654 -23.89 -14.92 20.21
C THR A 654 -22.88 -13.89 19.71
N GLU A 655 -21.70 -13.86 20.35
CA GLU A 655 -20.60 -12.98 19.95
C GLU A 655 -20.19 -13.18 18.47
N GLY A 656 -20.18 -14.43 17.99
CA GLY A 656 -19.84 -14.72 16.59
C GLY A 656 -20.87 -14.13 15.60
N GLN A 657 -22.17 -14.21 15.93
CA GLN A 657 -23.23 -13.60 15.13
C GLN A 657 -23.17 -12.07 15.18
N LEU A 658 -22.89 -11.51 16.36
CA LEU A 658 -22.75 -10.08 16.56
C LEU A 658 -21.60 -9.51 15.71
N LYS A 659 -20.42 -10.10 15.78
CA LYS A 659 -19.26 -9.73 14.95
C LYS A 659 -19.53 -9.85 13.45
N LYS A 660 -20.24 -10.90 13.04
CA LYS A 660 -20.62 -11.09 11.63
C LYS A 660 -21.58 -10.00 11.17
N ARG A 661 -22.63 -9.70 11.95
CA ARG A 661 -23.65 -8.70 11.59
C ARG A 661 -23.08 -7.29 11.60
N LYS A 662 -22.25 -6.96 12.58
CA LYS A 662 -21.52 -5.69 12.61
C LYS A 662 -20.70 -5.49 11.34
N ARG A 663 -19.89 -6.48 10.93
CA ARG A 663 -19.11 -6.43 9.68
C ARG A 663 -19.99 -6.24 8.43
N GLN A 664 -21.11 -6.94 8.34
CA GLN A 664 -22.04 -6.78 7.22
C GLN A 664 -22.53 -5.34 7.09
N ILE A 665 -22.86 -4.70 8.22
CA ILE A 665 -23.34 -3.31 8.24
C ILE A 665 -22.19 -2.35 7.90
N ASP A 666 -20.99 -2.53 8.48
CA ASP A 666 -19.82 -1.69 8.20
C ASP A 666 -19.41 -1.76 6.71
N ASP A 667 -19.44 -2.95 6.12
CA ASP A 667 -19.17 -3.16 4.70
C ASP A 667 -20.24 -2.46 3.83
N ALA A 668 -21.52 -2.58 4.19
CA ALA A 668 -22.61 -1.91 3.48
C ALA A 668 -22.56 -0.37 3.62
N VAL A 669 -22.14 0.17 4.77
CA VAL A 669 -21.88 1.60 4.97
C VAL A 669 -20.78 2.09 4.03
N ARG A 670 -19.67 1.35 3.93
CA ARG A 670 -18.56 1.68 3.01
C ARG A 670 -19.04 1.69 1.56
N ASN A 671 -19.80 0.67 1.15
CA ASN A 671 -20.30 0.57 -0.21
C ASN A 671 -21.31 1.67 -0.54
N ALA A 672 -22.24 1.97 0.36
CA ALA A 672 -23.21 3.04 0.18
C ALA A 672 -22.52 4.41 0.04
N LYS A 673 -21.50 4.71 0.86
CA LYS A 673 -20.69 5.93 0.72
C LYS A 673 -19.97 5.99 -0.63
N ALA A 674 -19.37 4.88 -1.04
CA ALA A 674 -18.71 4.78 -2.34
C ALA A 674 -19.69 4.97 -3.51
N ALA A 675 -20.93 4.49 -3.38
CA ALA A 675 -21.99 4.71 -4.36
C ALA A 675 -22.42 6.18 -4.43
N VAL A 676 -22.53 6.86 -3.29
CA VAL A 676 -22.85 8.30 -3.26
C VAL A 676 -21.77 9.13 -3.94
N GLU A 677 -20.51 8.73 -3.80
CA GLU A 677 -19.36 9.44 -4.37
C GLU A 677 -19.20 9.18 -5.89
N TRP A 678 -19.37 7.93 -6.33
CA TRP A 678 -19.00 7.49 -7.68
C TRP A 678 -20.20 7.05 -8.54
N GLY A 679 -21.42 7.02 -7.98
CA GLY A 679 -22.62 6.59 -8.67
C GLY A 679 -22.81 5.07 -8.71
N LEU A 680 -23.91 4.67 -9.35
CA LEU A 680 -24.34 3.29 -9.58
C LEU A 680 -24.18 2.89 -11.03
N VAL A 681 -23.89 1.61 -11.26
CA VAL A 681 -23.88 0.98 -12.59
C VAL A 681 -24.76 -0.27 -12.57
N PRO A 682 -25.23 -0.77 -13.72
CA PRO A 682 -25.95 -2.04 -13.81
C PRO A 682 -25.16 -3.19 -13.22
N GLY A 683 -25.76 -3.89 -12.26
CA GLY A 683 -25.15 -5.02 -11.57
C GLY A 683 -25.24 -6.34 -12.36
N GLY A 684 -24.94 -7.45 -11.65
CA GLY A 684 -25.01 -8.77 -12.26
C GLY A 684 -23.98 -9.02 -13.37
N GLY A 685 -22.89 -8.25 -13.39
CA GLY A 685 -21.83 -8.31 -14.41
C GLY A 685 -22.17 -7.55 -15.71
N ALA A 686 -23.36 -6.96 -15.84
CA ALA A 686 -23.78 -6.29 -17.07
C ALA A 686 -22.93 -5.06 -17.41
N ALA A 687 -22.57 -4.24 -16.43
CA ALA A 687 -21.68 -3.10 -16.65
C ALA A 687 -20.32 -3.54 -17.20
N LEU A 688 -19.70 -4.58 -16.63
CA LEU A 688 -18.41 -5.11 -17.08
C LEU A 688 -18.48 -5.69 -18.50
N LEU A 689 -19.58 -6.37 -18.85
CA LEU A 689 -19.83 -6.84 -20.22
C LEU A 689 -19.91 -5.67 -21.20
N THR A 690 -20.68 -4.62 -20.84
CA THR A 690 -20.82 -3.42 -21.67
C THR A 690 -19.46 -2.75 -21.89
N VAL A 691 -18.67 -2.62 -20.83
CA VAL A 691 -17.30 -2.08 -20.90
C VAL A 691 -16.42 -2.96 -21.77
N ALA A 692 -16.45 -4.29 -21.60
CA ALA A 692 -15.67 -5.23 -22.43
C ALA A 692 -15.93 -5.04 -23.93
N ALA A 693 -17.19 -4.89 -24.32
CA ALA A 693 -17.56 -4.62 -25.71
C ALA A 693 -17.01 -3.29 -26.24
N ARG A 694 -17.11 -2.22 -25.43
CA ARG A 694 -16.65 -0.89 -25.82
C ARG A 694 -15.14 -0.80 -25.98
N ILE A 695 -14.38 -1.31 -24.98
CA ILE A 695 -12.91 -1.28 -25.04
C ILE A 695 -12.34 -2.32 -25.99
N GLY A 696 -13.01 -3.48 -26.15
CA GLY A 696 -12.62 -4.51 -27.11
C GLY A 696 -12.66 -4.03 -28.57
N ALA A 697 -13.56 -3.10 -28.89
CA ALA A 697 -13.59 -2.43 -30.19
C ALA A 697 -12.39 -1.49 -30.45
N ARG A 698 -11.61 -1.17 -29.41
CA ARG A 698 -10.45 -0.26 -29.44
C ARG A 698 -9.13 -0.99 -29.15
N LEU A 699 -9.07 -2.30 -29.37
CA LEU A 699 -7.85 -3.10 -29.18
C LEU A 699 -6.65 -2.47 -29.91
N PRO A 700 -5.48 -2.33 -29.27
CA PRO A 700 -4.26 -1.88 -29.95
C PRO A 700 -3.87 -2.81 -31.10
N PRO A 701 -3.24 -2.30 -32.18
CA PRO A 701 -2.87 -3.11 -33.34
C PRO A 701 -1.66 -4.00 -33.04
N GLY A 702 -1.89 -5.27 -32.66
CA GLY A 702 -0.87 -6.31 -32.62
C GLY A 702 0.20 -6.19 -31.52
N GLY A 703 1.00 -7.27 -31.37
CA GLY A 703 2.09 -7.33 -30.39
C GLY A 703 1.66 -7.79 -29.00
N ASP A 704 2.68 -7.93 -28.10
CA ASP A 704 2.46 -8.48 -26.76
C ASP A 704 1.68 -7.52 -25.85
N GLU A 705 1.75 -6.21 -26.11
CA GLU A 705 0.94 -5.20 -25.41
C GLU A 705 -0.54 -5.35 -25.74
N ALA A 706 -0.88 -5.61 -27.02
CA ALA A 706 -2.25 -5.91 -27.43
C ALA A 706 -2.76 -7.20 -26.78
N LEU A 707 -1.90 -8.22 -26.59
CA LEU A 707 -2.27 -9.42 -25.84
C LEU A 707 -2.58 -9.10 -24.36
N GLY A 708 -1.77 -8.25 -23.72
CA GLY A 708 -2.04 -7.80 -22.34
C GLY A 708 -3.36 -7.04 -22.25
N TYR A 709 -3.67 -6.20 -23.22
CA TYR A 709 -4.96 -5.50 -23.30
C TYR A 709 -6.13 -6.49 -23.45
N ALA A 710 -6.01 -7.46 -24.34
CA ALA A 710 -7.01 -8.49 -24.59
C ALA A 710 -7.27 -9.36 -23.33
N VAL A 711 -6.24 -9.69 -22.54
CA VAL A 711 -6.38 -10.40 -21.27
C VAL A 711 -7.37 -9.72 -20.34
N VAL A 712 -7.36 -8.39 -20.26
CA VAL A 712 -8.33 -7.64 -19.45
C VAL A 712 -9.71 -7.70 -20.06
N VAL A 713 -9.85 -7.44 -21.35
CA VAL A 713 -11.14 -7.47 -22.08
C VAL A 713 -11.84 -8.82 -21.87
N ASP A 714 -11.11 -9.91 -22.04
CA ASP A 714 -11.64 -11.27 -21.90
C ASP A 714 -12.03 -11.56 -20.44
N ALA A 715 -11.23 -11.05 -19.47
CA ALA A 715 -11.50 -11.25 -18.07
C ALA A 715 -12.78 -10.53 -17.58
N LEU A 716 -13.16 -9.39 -18.19
CA LEU A 716 -14.36 -8.65 -17.80
C LEU A 716 -15.67 -9.44 -17.98
N VAL A 717 -15.67 -10.50 -18.80
CA VAL A 717 -16.83 -11.38 -19.00
C VAL A 717 -17.00 -12.36 -17.85
N SER A 718 -15.91 -12.70 -17.16
CA SER A 718 -15.87 -13.79 -16.17
C SER A 718 -16.82 -13.63 -14.98
N PRO A 719 -17.10 -12.43 -14.41
CA PRO A 719 -18.07 -12.29 -13.33
C PRO A 719 -19.50 -12.68 -13.75
N TYR A 720 -19.94 -12.27 -14.93
CA TYR A 720 -21.24 -12.70 -15.47
C TYR A 720 -21.29 -14.21 -15.67
N GLU A 721 -20.27 -14.80 -16.27
CA GLU A 721 -20.20 -16.25 -16.49
C GLU A 721 -20.28 -17.03 -15.19
N GLU A 722 -19.59 -16.56 -14.14
CA GLU A 722 -19.59 -17.23 -12.84
C GLU A 722 -20.94 -17.15 -12.14
N LEU A 723 -21.65 -16.00 -12.24
CA LEU A 723 -23.02 -15.86 -11.78
C LEU A 723 -23.95 -16.87 -12.47
N MET A 724 -23.82 -17.04 -13.78
CA MET A 724 -24.59 -18.00 -14.57
C MET A 724 -24.26 -19.45 -14.18
N ARG A 725 -22.98 -19.79 -13.96
CA ARG A 725 -22.55 -21.14 -13.51
C ARG A 725 -23.15 -21.45 -12.14
N ASN A 726 -23.05 -20.51 -11.18
CA ASN A 726 -23.59 -20.72 -9.83
C ASN A 726 -25.13 -20.85 -9.82
N ALA A 727 -25.80 -20.22 -10.79
CA ALA A 727 -27.22 -20.36 -11.02
C ALA A 727 -27.62 -21.65 -11.80
N GLY A 728 -26.65 -22.49 -12.18
CA GLY A 728 -26.92 -23.68 -12.99
C GLY A 728 -27.35 -23.40 -14.42
N ARG A 729 -27.00 -22.22 -14.95
CA ARG A 729 -27.36 -21.77 -16.31
C ARG A 729 -26.13 -21.82 -17.24
N ASN A 730 -26.38 -21.81 -18.55
CA ASN A 730 -25.30 -21.77 -19.51
C ASN A 730 -24.58 -20.40 -19.48
N PRO A 731 -23.30 -20.33 -19.13
CA PRO A 731 -22.56 -19.06 -19.05
C PRO A 731 -22.38 -18.36 -20.39
N LEU A 732 -22.41 -19.12 -21.50
CA LEU A 732 -22.28 -18.57 -22.87
C LEU A 732 -23.59 -18.03 -23.44
N ALA A 733 -24.71 -18.31 -22.75
CA ALA A 733 -26.02 -17.77 -23.15
C ALA A 733 -26.19 -16.41 -22.46
N GLY A 734 -26.31 -15.36 -23.27
CA GLY A 734 -26.68 -14.05 -22.72
C GLY A 734 -25.80 -12.87 -23.01
N PRO A 735 -24.46 -12.94 -23.10
CA PRO A 735 -23.65 -11.75 -23.38
C PRO A 735 -24.09 -11.02 -24.65
N ALA A 736 -24.28 -11.74 -25.76
CA ALA A 736 -24.76 -11.16 -27.02
C ALA A 736 -26.18 -10.58 -26.95
N ASP A 737 -27.02 -11.16 -26.08
CA ASP A 737 -28.39 -10.66 -25.87
C ASP A 737 -28.40 -9.39 -25.00
N LEU A 738 -27.55 -9.31 -23.98
CA LEU A 738 -27.37 -8.10 -23.18
C LEU A 738 -26.86 -6.93 -24.04
N TYR A 739 -25.86 -7.15 -24.89
CA TYR A 739 -25.36 -6.12 -25.81
C TYR A 739 -26.45 -5.56 -26.73
N ARG A 740 -27.38 -6.41 -27.19
CA ARG A 740 -28.49 -5.97 -28.07
C ARG A 740 -29.57 -5.19 -27.35
N ARG A 741 -29.72 -5.40 -26.02
CA ARG A 741 -30.80 -4.78 -25.21
C ARG A 741 -30.41 -3.43 -24.66
N GLY A 742 -29.14 -3.13 -24.58
CA GLY A 742 -28.63 -1.83 -24.12
C GLY A 742 -27.95 -1.88 -22.74
N PRO A 743 -27.20 -0.82 -22.40
CA PRO A 743 -26.30 -0.79 -21.22
C PRO A 743 -27.06 -0.77 -19.87
N GLU A 744 -28.35 -0.45 -19.85
CA GLU A 744 -29.21 -0.37 -18.66
C GLU A 744 -29.85 -1.71 -18.27
N VAL A 745 -29.72 -2.75 -19.14
CA VAL A 745 -30.35 -4.04 -18.95
C VAL A 745 -29.38 -5.02 -18.30
N THR A 746 -29.85 -5.80 -17.35
CA THR A 746 -29.16 -6.94 -16.75
C THR A 746 -29.98 -8.20 -16.81
N PHE A 747 -29.36 -9.33 -16.49
CA PHE A 747 -30.04 -10.60 -16.37
C PHE A 747 -30.27 -10.97 -14.89
N ASP A 748 -31.52 -11.02 -14.47
CA ASP A 748 -31.86 -11.54 -13.15
C ASP A 748 -31.71 -13.07 -13.13
N VAL A 749 -30.64 -13.53 -12.49
CA VAL A 749 -30.30 -14.97 -12.42
C VAL A 749 -31.31 -15.76 -11.57
N VAL A 750 -32.00 -15.10 -10.63
CA VAL A 750 -33.02 -15.70 -9.75
C VAL A 750 -34.32 -15.86 -10.53
N ALA A 751 -34.83 -14.77 -11.10
CA ALA A 751 -36.08 -14.79 -11.89
C ALA A 751 -35.87 -15.45 -13.27
N GLY A 752 -34.67 -15.45 -13.82
CA GLY A 752 -34.35 -16.00 -15.11
C GLY A 752 -34.80 -15.16 -16.30
N THR A 753 -34.89 -13.84 -16.11
CA THR A 753 -35.38 -12.89 -17.11
C THR A 753 -34.46 -11.68 -17.24
N TYR A 754 -34.54 -11.00 -18.39
CA TYR A 754 -33.88 -9.71 -18.58
C TYR A 754 -34.71 -8.59 -17.98
N VAL A 755 -34.10 -7.71 -17.23
CA VAL A 755 -34.72 -6.60 -16.50
C VAL A 755 -33.93 -5.32 -16.64
N THR A 756 -34.57 -4.15 -16.48
CA THR A 756 -33.86 -2.89 -16.27
C THR A 756 -33.18 -2.95 -14.90
N ALA A 757 -31.87 -2.77 -14.84
CA ALA A 757 -31.07 -2.99 -13.66
C ALA A 757 -31.51 -2.14 -12.45
N LEU A 758 -31.73 -0.83 -12.68
CA LEU A 758 -32.21 0.11 -11.66
C LEU A 758 -33.61 -0.24 -11.16
N ASP A 759 -34.55 -0.57 -12.06
CA ASP A 759 -35.93 -0.90 -11.68
C ASP A 759 -36.01 -2.19 -10.85
N ALA A 760 -35.16 -3.15 -11.18
CA ALA A 760 -35.07 -4.44 -10.48
C ALA A 760 -34.21 -4.40 -9.22
N GLY A 761 -33.50 -3.27 -8.94
CA GLY A 761 -32.59 -3.14 -7.81
C GLY A 761 -31.30 -3.96 -7.97
N ILE A 762 -30.93 -4.37 -9.19
CA ILE A 762 -29.70 -5.14 -9.47
C ILE A 762 -28.62 -4.16 -9.94
N VAL A 763 -27.95 -3.55 -8.97
CA VAL A 763 -26.96 -2.47 -9.18
C VAL A 763 -25.65 -2.73 -8.46
N ASP A 764 -24.58 -2.18 -8.96
CA ASP A 764 -23.28 -2.17 -8.27
C ASP A 764 -22.85 -0.70 -8.06
N ALA A 765 -22.13 -0.41 -6.97
CA ALA A 765 -21.44 0.85 -6.87
C ALA A 765 -20.30 0.91 -7.91
N ALA A 766 -20.23 1.99 -8.69
CA ALA A 766 -19.20 2.14 -9.71
C ALA A 766 -17.78 2.03 -9.09
N ALA A 767 -17.58 2.57 -7.88
CA ALA A 767 -16.36 2.46 -7.11
C ALA A 767 -15.93 1.01 -6.86
N THR A 768 -16.88 0.12 -6.59
CA THR A 768 -16.64 -1.31 -6.32
C THR A 768 -16.03 -2.00 -7.54
N LEU A 769 -16.60 -1.80 -8.73
CA LEU A 769 -16.07 -2.38 -9.97
C LEU A 769 -14.73 -1.74 -10.37
N ARG A 770 -14.58 -0.43 -10.20
CA ARG A 770 -13.32 0.29 -10.41
C ARG A 770 -12.20 -0.28 -9.51
N GLN A 771 -12.48 -0.46 -8.24
CA GLN A 771 -11.54 -1.04 -7.28
C GLN A 771 -11.23 -2.51 -7.61
N ALA A 772 -12.22 -3.30 -8.02
CA ALA A 772 -12.05 -4.69 -8.40
C ALA A 772 -11.08 -4.85 -9.59
N VAL A 773 -11.27 -4.06 -10.64
CA VAL A 773 -10.39 -4.10 -11.83
C VAL A 773 -8.98 -3.61 -11.48
N THR A 774 -8.86 -2.51 -10.72
CA THR A 774 -7.55 -1.97 -10.31
C THR A 774 -6.76 -2.98 -9.47
N ALA A 775 -7.41 -3.62 -8.50
CA ALA A 775 -6.77 -4.59 -7.63
C ALA A 775 -6.38 -5.88 -8.39
N ALA A 776 -7.27 -6.38 -9.26
CA ALA A 776 -7.00 -7.54 -10.10
C ALA A 776 -5.81 -7.30 -11.05
N ALA A 777 -5.80 -6.18 -11.77
CA ALA A 777 -4.70 -5.79 -12.64
C ALA A 777 -3.39 -5.66 -11.86
N GLY A 778 -3.40 -5.02 -10.68
CA GLY A 778 -2.21 -4.86 -9.83
C GLY A 778 -1.62 -6.18 -9.33
N VAL A 779 -2.43 -7.19 -9.02
CA VAL A 779 -1.93 -8.51 -8.65
C VAL A 779 -1.35 -9.23 -9.87
N VAL A 780 -2.00 -9.15 -11.03
CA VAL A 780 -1.53 -9.84 -12.24
C VAL A 780 -0.25 -9.21 -12.79
N THR A 781 -0.09 -7.89 -12.73
CA THR A 781 1.18 -7.25 -13.12
C THR A 781 2.32 -7.65 -12.18
N ARG A 782 2.08 -7.73 -10.87
CA ARG A 782 3.08 -8.28 -9.92
C ARG A 782 3.43 -9.74 -10.26
N TYR A 783 2.42 -10.57 -10.57
CA TYR A 783 2.62 -11.95 -10.95
C TYR A 783 3.46 -12.09 -12.23
N LEU A 784 3.22 -11.27 -13.24
CA LEU A 784 3.97 -11.27 -14.50
C LEU A 784 5.46 -10.95 -14.30
N MET A 785 5.79 -10.16 -13.26
CA MET A 785 7.15 -9.76 -12.93
C MET A 785 7.88 -10.73 -11.99
N ILE A 786 7.29 -11.90 -11.68
CA ILE A 786 7.98 -12.97 -10.93
C ILE A 786 8.96 -13.66 -11.88
N GLY A 787 10.26 -13.53 -11.58
CA GLY A 787 11.38 -14.11 -12.34
C GLY A 787 11.66 -15.57 -12.00
#